data_2ab1448dd99f05f57675b51d2f88852b
#
_entry.id   2ab1448dd99f05f57675b51d2f88852b
#
_cell.length_a   1.000
_cell.length_b   1.000
_cell.length_c   1.000
_cell.angle_alpha   90.00
_cell.angle_beta   90.00
_cell.angle_gamma   90.00
#
_symmetry.space_group_name_H-M   'P 1'
#
loop_
_entity.id
_entity.type
_entity.pdbx_description
1 polymer ?
#
loop_
_entity_poly.entity_id
_entity_poly.type
_entity_poly.pdbx_seq_one_letter_code
_entity_poly.pdbx_strand_id
1 'polypeptide(L)'
;MEQRSPRLRWLVVWVVAVVWMGAVLARLSYLQLFCYSEYFAKAQHQQQRVFEISPMRGVIYDRKGRELAISIPMDSVFADPVDVKDPEMVARLLSRALNLPAEELETKIREASKPVRLAKKLSPETVERIDDMNLKGVFFEKENRRVYPQHELLAHVLGWVDVDEKGMGGIEHELDKWIRGRPGRVMVMADGKRRFYDRREAAADPGAGVVLTIDETIQYIAEKELALTMQQSHAHTGTVVIQDPSNGALLAVATAPAFDPNDYGKYSDDDRMDRAVTAAYEPGSTFKIITMAGALEDGVTNPDELVDCQEGSILVAGRLIHDHKPFGILSVRDVLAQSSDVGTIKIALKLGAPRFYDTMRDFGIGQLTGVELPGENRGLLRPLENWTPSSIGSLAIGQEVSVTPVQIISAISAIANGGTLYPPRIVQEIRGGTPIALPPRGEPKQATDSKTAATLREMMESVVLEGTGKKAKLNGYTAAGKSGTAQKIDPNTGRYSPNQYFASFAGIAPVNEPAVTILVVFDSPVGQHFGGDTGGPVFERIAEQVLAYLDVAHDVPTQPNTQTTKNNPGQPNPNNARAAAETANTENEARFQAAVAQKNPDAQSSAPTVAFGEEDAVTVPDMSGQTVRGVIEGVVIDQAKAAVASASLTESDASFAALLC
;
A
#
# COMPACT_ATOMS: atom_id res chain seq x y z
N MET A 1 1.67 -43.84 -97.97
CA MET A 1 1.48 -42.95 -96.82
C MET A 1 0.02 -42.89 -96.42
N GLU A 2 -0.39 -43.72 -95.45
CA GLU A 2 -1.78 -43.79 -95.00
C GLU A 2 -2.17 -42.53 -94.26
N GLN A 3 -3.14 -41.82 -94.84
CA GLN A 3 -3.80 -40.72 -94.15
C GLN A 3 -4.58 -41.23 -92.91
N ARG A 4 -3.94 -41.23 -91.76
CA ARG A 4 -4.67 -41.51 -90.53
C ARG A 4 -5.84 -40.53 -90.39
N SER A 5 -7.06 -41.05 -90.34
CA SER A 5 -8.32 -40.30 -90.39
C SER A 5 -8.38 -39.26 -89.27
N PRO A 6 -8.82 -38.03 -89.54
CA PRO A 6 -8.89 -36.96 -88.51
C PRO A 6 -9.76 -37.32 -87.31
N ARG A 7 -10.67 -38.31 -87.48
CA ARG A 7 -11.55 -38.80 -86.36
C ARG A 7 -10.76 -39.48 -85.24
N LEU A 8 -9.66 -40.19 -85.54
CA LEU A 8 -8.86 -40.88 -84.52
C LEU A 8 -8.09 -39.85 -83.67
N ARG A 9 -7.64 -38.75 -84.25
CA ARG A 9 -6.93 -37.65 -83.51
C ARG A 9 -7.91 -36.97 -82.56
N TRP A 10 -9.13 -36.69 -83.01
CA TRP A 10 -10.16 -36.11 -82.12
C TRP A 10 -10.59 -37.04 -80.99
N LEU A 11 -10.66 -38.33 -81.22
CA LEU A 11 -11.00 -39.36 -80.24
C LEU A 11 -9.90 -39.43 -79.16
N VAL A 12 -8.62 -39.38 -79.53
CA VAL A 12 -7.48 -39.31 -78.58
C VAL A 12 -7.52 -38.04 -77.73
N VAL A 13 -7.78 -36.87 -78.33
CA VAL A 13 -7.92 -35.60 -77.57
C VAL A 13 -9.10 -35.71 -76.62
N TRP A 14 -10.25 -36.27 -77.03
CA TRP A 14 -11.39 -36.46 -76.13
C TRP A 14 -11.08 -37.39 -74.95
N VAL A 15 -10.41 -38.52 -75.19
CA VAL A 15 -10.01 -39.47 -74.14
C VAL A 15 -9.08 -38.84 -73.21
N VAL A 16 -8.06 -38.07 -73.64
CA VAL A 16 -7.13 -37.33 -72.80
C VAL A 16 -7.84 -36.29 -71.93
N ALA A 17 -8.81 -35.55 -72.53
CA ALA A 17 -9.61 -34.58 -71.84
C ALA A 17 -10.48 -35.20 -70.72
N VAL A 18 -11.13 -36.36 -71.01
CA VAL A 18 -11.95 -37.08 -70.03
C VAL A 18 -11.09 -37.63 -68.87
N VAL A 19 -9.93 -38.24 -69.20
CA VAL A 19 -8.98 -38.73 -68.16
C VAL A 19 -8.46 -37.58 -67.32
N TRP A 20 -8.10 -36.47 -67.95
CA TRP A 20 -7.64 -35.26 -67.19
C TRP A 20 -8.77 -34.72 -66.32
N MET A 21 -10.00 -34.60 -66.81
CA MET A 21 -11.14 -34.17 -66.01
C MET A 21 -11.42 -35.12 -64.87
N GLY A 22 -11.34 -36.44 -65.10
CA GLY A 22 -11.48 -37.48 -64.07
C GLY A 22 -10.38 -37.28 -62.93
N ALA A 23 -9.12 -37.03 -63.33
CA ALA A 23 -8.07 -36.82 -62.44
C ALA A 23 -8.26 -35.52 -61.58
N VAL A 24 -8.75 -34.44 -62.21
CA VAL A 24 -9.08 -33.18 -61.51
C VAL A 24 -10.23 -33.39 -60.51
N LEU A 25 -11.31 -34.11 -60.94
CA LEU A 25 -12.43 -34.43 -60.04
C LEU A 25 -12.02 -35.33 -58.87
N ALA A 26 -11.20 -36.33 -59.11
CA ALA A 26 -10.65 -37.20 -58.06
C ALA A 26 -9.77 -36.37 -57.05
N ARG A 27 -8.94 -35.46 -57.57
CA ARG A 27 -8.13 -34.58 -56.77
C ARG A 27 -8.95 -33.58 -55.94
N LEU A 28 -10.00 -33.01 -56.55
CA LEU A 28 -10.92 -32.11 -55.85
C LEU A 28 -11.68 -32.88 -54.74
N SER A 29 -12.18 -34.06 -55.04
CA SER A 29 -12.85 -34.90 -54.05
C SER A 29 -11.92 -35.28 -52.90
N TYR A 30 -10.68 -35.64 -53.20
CA TYR A 30 -9.67 -35.91 -52.19
C TYR A 30 -9.40 -34.67 -51.28
N LEU A 31 -9.24 -33.49 -51.86
CA LEU A 31 -9.02 -32.25 -51.11
C LEU A 31 -10.25 -31.87 -50.27
N GLN A 32 -11.45 -32.04 -50.80
CA GLN A 32 -12.68 -31.63 -50.11
C GLN A 32 -13.19 -32.64 -49.07
N LEU A 33 -12.92 -33.92 -49.22
CA LEU A 33 -13.42 -34.95 -48.32
C LEU A 33 -12.37 -35.39 -47.29
N PHE A 34 -11.12 -35.54 -47.70
CA PHE A 34 -10.07 -36.10 -46.85
C PHE A 34 -9.12 -35.05 -46.27
N CYS A 35 -8.88 -33.94 -46.98
CA CYS A 35 -7.97 -32.88 -46.52
C CYS A 35 -8.72 -31.63 -46.06
N TYR A 36 -10.05 -31.63 -46.05
CA TYR A 36 -10.86 -30.46 -45.70
C TYR A 36 -10.50 -29.88 -44.30
N SER A 37 -10.45 -30.72 -43.28
CA SER A 37 -10.18 -30.31 -41.92
C SER A 37 -8.80 -29.67 -41.77
N GLU A 38 -7.77 -30.21 -42.45
CA GLU A 38 -6.42 -29.68 -42.42
C GLU A 38 -6.32 -28.32 -43.13
N TYR A 39 -6.86 -28.22 -44.33
CA TYR A 39 -6.85 -26.97 -45.09
C TYR A 39 -7.75 -25.90 -44.47
N PHE A 40 -8.89 -26.32 -43.90
CA PHE A 40 -9.76 -25.40 -43.15
C PHE A 40 -9.07 -24.83 -41.91
N ALA A 41 -8.39 -25.68 -41.15
CA ALA A 41 -7.60 -25.22 -40.02
C ALA A 41 -6.48 -24.25 -40.43
N LYS A 42 -5.74 -24.56 -41.51
CA LYS A 42 -4.72 -23.66 -42.07
C LYS A 42 -5.31 -22.34 -42.55
N ALA A 43 -6.47 -22.37 -43.21
CA ALA A 43 -7.18 -21.17 -43.66
C ALA A 43 -7.65 -20.32 -42.48
N GLN A 44 -8.21 -20.94 -41.42
CA GLN A 44 -8.60 -20.26 -40.21
C GLN A 44 -7.37 -19.58 -39.55
N HIS A 45 -6.27 -20.29 -39.37
CA HIS A 45 -5.04 -19.70 -38.82
C HIS A 45 -4.49 -18.53 -39.65
N GLN A 46 -4.68 -18.55 -40.95
CA GLN A 46 -4.21 -17.51 -41.86
C GLN A 46 -5.15 -16.30 -41.89
N GLN A 47 -6.43 -16.48 -41.66
CA GLN A 47 -7.48 -15.45 -41.71
C GLN A 47 -7.83 -14.88 -40.32
N GLN A 48 -7.62 -15.63 -39.25
CA GLN A 48 -7.95 -15.21 -37.89
C GLN A 48 -6.77 -14.49 -37.25
N ARG A 49 -7.04 -13.30 -36.73
CA ARG A 49 -6.13 -12.58 -35.83
C ARG A 49 -6.81 -12.49 -34.47
N VAL A 50 -6.11 -12.91 -33.45
CA VAL A 50 -6.58 -12.81 -32.08
C VAL A 50 -5.76 -11.69 -31.41
N PHE A 51 -6.46 -10.68 -30.92
CA PHE A 51 -5.91 -9.61 -30.10
C PHE A 51 -6.37 -9.84 -28.66
N GLU A 52 -5.47 -9.71 -27.71
CA GLU A 52 -5.83 -9.76 -26.30
C GLU A 52 -6.15 -8.34 -25.83
N ILE A 53 -7.30 -8.17 -25.16
CA ILE A 53 -7.69 -6.93 -24.49
C ILE A 53 -7.24 -7.05 -23.04
N SER A 54 -6.35 -6.16 -22.61
CA SER A 54 -5.92 -6.11 -21.21
C SER A 54 -7.11 -5.73 -20.31
N PRO A 55 -7.39 -6.49 -19.25
CA PRO A 55 -8.45 -6.17 -18.31
C PRO A 55 -8.05 -4.93 -17.50
N MET A 56 -9.03 -4.16 -17.05
CA MET A 56 -8.79 -3.13 -16.04
C MET A 56 -8.45 -3.81 -14.72
N ARG A 57 -7.32 -3.43 -14.13
CA ARG A 57 -6.90 -3.90 -12.81
C ARG A 57 -7.81 -3.30 -11.74
N GLY A 58 -8.26 -4.11 -10.76
CA GLY A 58 -9.19 -3.69 -9.71
C GLY A 58 -8.65 -2.51 -8.89
N VAL A 59 -9.54 -1.65 -8.46
CA VAL A 59 -9.21 -0.48 -7.63
C VAL A 59 -8.90 -0.93 -6.20
N ILE A 60 -7.88 -0.33 -5.59
CA ILE A 60 -7.59 -0.51 -4.16
C ILE A 60 -8.12 0.70 -3.42
N TYR A 61 -8.93 0.47 -2.39
CA TYR A 61 -9.58 1.47 -1.57
C TYR A 61 -9.08 1.42 -0.13
N ASP A 62 -9.11 2.56 0.55
CA ASP A 62 -8.99 2.60 2.00
C ASP A 62 -10.30 2.11 2.68
N ARG A 63 -10.31 2.03 4.01
CA ARG A 63 -11.49 1.59 4.79
C ARG A 63 -12.73 2.46 4.61
N LYS A 64 -12.57 3.69 4.15
CA LYS A 64 -13.66 4.66 3.88
C LYS A 64 -14.05 4.74 2.40
N GLY A 65 -13.42 3.93 1.54
CA GLY A 65 -13.71 3.86 0.11
C GLY A 65 -12.98 4.91 -0.74
N ARG A 66 -11.94 5.57 -0.20
CA ARG A 66 -11.06 6.46 -0.98
C ARG A 66 -10.12 5.62 -1.85
N GLU A 67 -9.89 6.08 -3.07
CA GLU A 67 -9.09 5.37 -4.06
C GLU A 67 -7.58 5.55 -3.79
N LEU A 68 -6.90 4.45 -3.52
CA LEU A 68 -5.46 4.41 -3.24
C LEU A 68 -4.63 3.97 -4.47
N ALA A 69 -5.20 3.12 -5.32
CA ALA A 69 -4.58 2.70 -6.57
C ALA A 69 -5.67 2.44 -7.63
N ILE A 70 -5.52 3.07 -8.79
CA ILE A 70 -6.46 3.01 -9.91
C ILE A 70 -5.76 2.62 -11.20
N SER A 71 -6.51 2.10 -12.18
CA SER A 71 -6.00 1.88 -13.53
C SER A 71 -6.69 2.82 -14.49
N ILE A 72 -5.92 3.57 -15.27
CA ILE A 72 -6.41 4.48 -16.29
C ILE A 72 -6.04 3.98 -17.68
N PRO A 73 -6.92 4.10 -18.70
CA PRO A 73 -6.59 3.76 -20.07
C PRO A 73 -5.64 4.81 -20.64
N MET A 74 -4.56 4.36 -21.27
CA MET A 74 -3.61 5.19 -22.00
C MET A 74 -3.33 4.61 -23.37
N ASP A 75 -2.97 5.45 -24.33
CA ASP A 75 -2.66 5.03 -25.67
C ASP A 75 -1.20 4.61 -25.79
N SER A 76 -0.95 3.47 -26.45
CA SER A 76 0.37 2.99 -26.83
C SER A 76 0.47 3.02 -28.35
N VAL A 77 1.61 3.45 -28.89
CA VAL A 77 1.80 3.60 -30.34
C VAL A 77 2.41 2.34 -30.95
N PHE A 78 1.80 1.87 -32.02
CA PHE A 78 2.20 0.72 -32.80
C PHE A 78 2.49 1.10 -34.24
N ALA A 79 3.33 0.32 -34.92
CA ALA A 79 3.56 0.41 -36.36
C ALA A 79 3.27 -0.96 -37.01
N ASP A 80 2.48 -0.98 -38.10
CA ASP A 80 2.36 -2.15 -38.97
C ASP A 80 3.42 -2.08 -40.06
N PRO A 81 4.46 -2.94 -40.05
CA PRO A 81 5.57 -2.88 -40.99
C PRO A 81 5.14 -3.09 -42.46
N VAL A 82 3.94 -3.64 -42.68
CA VAL A 82 3.42 -3.85 -44.05
C VAL A 82 2.84 -2.55 -44.62
N ASP A 83 2.28 -1.70 -43.80
CA ASP A 83 1.68 -0.44 -44.21
C ASP A 83 2.67 0.73 -44.14
N VAL A 84 3.77 0.60 -43.37
CA VAL A 84 4.87 1.56 -43.31
C VAL A 84 5.78 1.39 -44.52
N LYS A 85 5.64 2.28 -45.51
CA LYS A 85 6.45 2.21 -46.75
C LYS A 85 7.89 2.69 -46.58
N ASP A 86 8.10 3.65 -45.69
CA ASP A 86 9.41 4.25 -45.40
C ASP A 86 9.67 4.23 -43.89
N PRO A 87 10.25 3.12 -43.38
CA PRO A 87 10.54 2.97 -41.94
C PRO A 87 11.51 4.03 -41.41
N GLU A 88 12.48 4.48 -42.23
CA GLU A 88 13.46 5.51 -41.83
C GLU A 88 12.79 6.86 -41.59
N MET A 89 11.91 7.29 -42.50
CA MET A 89 11.18 8.55 -42.35
C MET A 89 10.25 8.51 -41.12
N VAL A 90 9.48 7.43 -40.95
CA VAL A 90 8.56 7.27 -39.84
C VAL A 90 9.31 7.24 -38.51
N ALA A 91 10.43 6.50 -38.45
CA ALA A 91 11.26 6.43 -37.23
C ALA A 91 11.87 7.82 -36.88
N ARG A 92 12.30 8.59 -37.86
CA ARG A 92 12.85 9.94 -37.65
C ARG A 92 11.81 10.94 -37.14
N LEU A 93 10.56 10.86 -37.62
CA LEU A 93 9.47 11.70 -37.15
C LEU A 93 9.03 11.32 -35.74
N LEU A 94 8.84 10.02 -35.49
CA LEU A 94 8.45 9.49 -34.17
C LEU A 94 9.53 9.68 -33.11
N SER A 95 10.81 9.64 -33.49
CA SER A 95 11.93 9.85 -32.57
C SER A 95 11.81 11.15 -31.77
N ARG A 96 11.41 12.24 -32.45
CA ARG A 96 11.22 13.55 -31.81
C ARG A 96 10.00 13.57 -30.85
N ALA A 97 8.92 12.90 -31.24
CA ALA A 97 7.70 12.88 -30.44
C ALA A 97 7.84 11.96 -29.21
N LEU A 98 8.54 10.83 -29.37
CA LEU A 98 8.71 9.80 -28.36
C LEU A 98 9.98 9.98 -27.51
N ASN A 99 10.88 10.88 -27.92
CA ASN A 99 12.21 11.05 -27.30
C ASN A 99 13.02 9.73 -27.26
N LEU A 100 12.94 8.95 -28.36
CA LEU A 100 13.64 7.67 -28.52
C LEU A 100 14.60 7.76 -29.73
N PRO A 101 15.73 6.99 -29.77
CA PRO A 101 16.63 6.96 -30.90
C PRO A 101 15.94 6.50 -32.19
N ALA A 102 16.12 7.24 -33.29
CA ALA A 102 15.49 6.89 -34.56
C ALA A 102 15.93 5.51 -35.09
N GLU A 103 17.22 5.17 -34.93
CA GLU A 103 17.78 3.86 -35.32
C GLU A 103 17.12 2.68 -34.63
N GLU A 104 16.80 2.84 -33.34
CA GLU A 104 16.07 1.80 -32.58
C GLU A 104 14.65 1.61 -33.10
N LEU A 105 13.92 2.70 -33.35
CA LEU A 105 12.57 2.66 -33.90
C LEU A 105 12.55 2.07 -35.32
N GLU A 106 13.53 2.47 -36.18
CA GLU A 106 13.66 1.93 -37.52
C GLU A 106 13.95 0.43 -37.51
N THR A 107 14.86 -0.03 -36.67
CA THR A 107 15.19 -1.44 -36.50
C THR A 107 13.99 -2.24 -36.07
N LYS A 108 13.26 -1.76 -35.05
CA LYS A 108 12.01 -2.39 -34.59
C LYS A 108 10.98 -2.54 -35.71
N ILE A 109 10.79 -1.50 -36.54
CA ILE A 109 9.84 -1.55 -37.66
C ILE A 109 10.31 -2.51 -38.77
N ARG A 110 11.61 -2.50 -39.12
CA ARG A 110 12.15 -3.33 -40.23
C ARG A 110 12.21 -4.82 -39.89
N GLU A 111 12.54 -5.17 -38.67
CA GLU A 111 12.65 -6.57 -38.23
C GLU A 111 11.31 -7.21 -37.92
N ALA A 112 10.28 -6.41 -37.71
CA ALA A 112 8.97 -6.91 -37.34
C ALA A 112 8.24 -7.53 -38.57
N SER A 113 7.70 -8.72 -38.40
CA SER A 113 6.79 -9.38 -39.35
C SER A 113 5.31 -9.15 -39.04
N LYS A 114 5.00 -8.54 -37.91
CA LYS A 114 3.65 -8.22 -37.41
C LYS A 114 3.68 -6.79 -36.84
N PRO A 115 2.50 -6.19 -36.57
CA PRO A 115 2.44 -4.92 -35.85
C PRO A 115 3.32 -4.95 -34.61
N VAL A 116 4.20 -3.96 -34.49
CA VAL A 116 5.18 -3.84 -33.40
C VAL A 116 4.89 -2.59 -32.59
N ARG A 117 4.95 -2.73 -31.25
CA ARG A 117 4.82 -1.61 -30.33
C ARG A 117 6.10 -0.78 -30.30
N LEU A 118 5.98 0.50 -30.61
CA LEU A 118 7.10 1.45 -30.61
C LEU A 118 7.29 2.10 -29.25
N ALA A 119 6.20 2.53 -28.61
CA ALA A 119 6.23 3.08 -27.26
C ALA A 119 4.93 2.76 -26.50
N LYS A 120 5.03 2.68 -25.16
CA LYS A 120 3.94 2.34 -24.24
C LYS A 120 3.41 3.60 -23.56
N LYS A 121 2.07 3.60 -23.27
CA LYS A 121 1.42 4.46 -22.26
C LYS A 121 1.79 5.94 -22.41
N LEU A 122 1.52 6.49 -23.59
CA LEU A 122 1.87 7.86 -23.98
C LEU A 122 0.98 8.89 -23.29
N SER A 123 1.51 10.09 -23.07
CA SER A 123 0.68 11.22 -22.61
C SER A 123 -0.28 11.65 -23.72
N PRO A 124 -1.48 12.19 -23.36
CA PRO A 124 -2.44 12.68 -24.36
C PRO A 124 -1.83 13.66 -25.37
N GLU A 125 -0.94 14.57 -24.91
CA GLU A 125 -0.28 15.54 -25.78
C GLU A 125 0.68 14.88 -26.78
N THR A 126 1.31 13.75 -26.40
CA THR A 126 2.18 12.98 -27.29
C THR A 126 1.38 12.21 -28.31
N VAL A 127 0.22 11.67 -27.89
CA VAL A 127 -0.73 10.99 -28.80
C VAL A 127 -1.22 11.98 -29.85
N GLU A 128 -1.72 13.14 -29.44
CA GLU A 128 -2.20 14.21 -30.35
C GLU A 128 -1.12 14.63 -31.34
N ARG A 129 0.13 14.86 -30.88
CA ARG A 129 1.24 15.21 -31.77
C ARG A 129 1.57 14.13 -32.80
N ILE A 130 1.44 12.85 -32.45
CA ILE A 130 1.70 11.75 -33.38
C ILE A 130 0.53 11.56 -34.35
N ASP A 131 -0.71 11.70 -33.86
CA ASP A 131 -1.93 11.60 -34.69
C ASP A 131 -1.97 12.68 -35.76
N ASP A 132 -1.62 13.92 -35.41
CA ASP A 132 -1.50 15.07 -36.33
C ASP A 132 -0.50 14.82 -37.46
N MET A 133 0.50 13.99 -37.28
CA MET A 133 1.44 13.60 -38.35
C MET A 133 0.81 12.71 -39.40
N ASN A 134 -0.35 12.13 -39.17
CA ASN A 134 -1.12 11.25 -40.05
C ASN A 134 -0.24 10.19 -40.75
N LEU A 135 0.60 9.48 -40.00
CA LEU A 135 1.57 8.52 -40.50
C LEU A 135 0.88 7.21 -40.88
N LYS A 136 0.97 6.84 -42.16
CA LYS A 136 0.36 5.60 -42.64
C LYS A 136 1.05 4.40 -42.02
N GLY A 137 0.26 3.49 -41.43
CA GLY A 137 0.76 2.27 -40.77
C GLY A 137 1.11 2.49 -39.29
N VAL A 138 0.98 3.72 -38.76
CA VAL A 138 1.07 4.02 -37.34
C VAL A 138 -0.35 4.10 -36.77
N PHE A 139 -0.59 3.47 -35.62
CA PHE A 139 -1.90 3.46 -34.96
C PHE A 139 -1.72 3.32 -33.45
N PHE A 140 -2.79 3.58 -32.70
CA PHE A 140 -2.80 3.54 -31.26
C PHE A 140 -3.66 2.37 -30.76
N GLU A 141 -3.20 1.71 -29.69
CA GLU A 141 -3.99 0.76 -28.93
C GLU A 141 -4.05 1.22 -27.48
N LYS A 142 -5.22 1.04 -26.85
CA LYS A 142 -5.41 1.36 -25.42
C LYS A 142 -4.83 0.27 -24.57
N GLU A 143 -3.90 0.65 -23.71
CA GLU A 143 -3.33 -0.17 -22.64
C GLU A 143 -3.66 0.49 -21.30
N ASN A 144 -3.75 -0.30 -20.23
CA ASN A 144 -3.99 0.26 -18.91
C ASN A 144 -2.68 0.74 -18.30
N ARG A 145 -2.73 1.78 -17.48
CA ARG A 145 -1.65 2.23 -16.62
C ARG A 145 -2.12 2.27 -15.18
N ARG A 146 -1.39 1.57 -14.31
CA ARG A 146 -1.60 1.67 -12.88
C ARG A 146 -1.09 3.02 -12.37
N VAL A 147 -1.89 3.69 -11.56
CA VAL A 147 -1.57 5.01 -10.98
C VAL A 147 -1.87 4.95 -9.49
N TYR A 148 -0.95 5.52 -8.71
CA TYR A 148 -1.05 5.70 -7.28
C TYR A 148 -1.17 7.20 -7.01
N PRO A 149 -2.42 7.72 -6.83
CA PRO A 149 -2.68 9.16 -6.79
C PRO A 149 -1.98 9.89 -5.64
N GLN A 150 -1.73 9.17 -4.55
CA GLN A 150 -1.10 9.71 -3.34
C GLN A 150 0.43 9.56 -3.33
N HIS A 151 1.03 9.15 -4.46
CA HIS A 151 2.48 8.99 -4.62
C HIS A 151 3.12 8.12 -3.53
N GLU A 152 3.92 8.70 -2.64
CA GLU A 152 4.68 7.99 -1.61
C GLU A 152 3.79 7.44 -0.49
N LEU A 153 2.59 8.01 -0.29
CA LEU A 153 1.71 7.59 0.80
C LEU A 153 1.30 6.13 0.64
N LEU A 154 1.50 5.34 1.69
CA LEU A 154 1.13 3.92 1.75
C LEU A 154 1.90 3.02 0.74
N ALA A 155 2.98 3.52 0.14
CA ALA A 155 3.69 2.83 -0.94
C ALA A 155 4.13 1.41 -0.61
N HIS A 156 4.66 1.17 0.60
CA HIS A 156 5.13 -0.15 1.03
C HIS A 156 4.00 -1.17 1.16
N VAL A 157 2.83 -0.73 1.62
CA VAL A 157 1.65 -1.57 1.76
C VAL A 157 1.00 -1.84 0.40
N LEU A 158 0.81 -0.80 -0.42
CA LEU A 158 0.25 -0.97 -1.76
C LEU A 158 1.17 -1.81 -2.64
N GLY A 159 2.48 -1.54 -2.55
CA GLY A 159 3.45 -2.08 -3.48
C GLY A 159 3.37 -1.38 -4.84
N TRP A 160 3.80 -2.06 -5.89
CA TRP A 160 3.83 -1.53 -7.25
C TRP A 160 3.57 -2.65 -8.26
N VAL A 161 3.30 -2.24 -9.50
CA VAL A 161 3.21 -3.16 -10.64
C VAL A 161 4.37 -2.93 -11.61
N ASP A 162 4.75 -3.97 -12.34
CA ASP A 162 5.70 -3.84 -13.44
C ASP A 162 5.06 -3.20 -14.70
N VAL A 163 5.84 -3.09 -15.76
CA VAL A 163 5.40 -2.52 -17.04
C VAL A 163 4.23 -3.30 -17.69
N ASP A 164 4.07 -4.57 -17.35
CA ASP A 164 3.01 -5.46 -17.86
C ASP A 164 1.86 -5.62 -16.83
N GLU A 165 1.80 -4.73 -15.84
CA GLU A 165 0.79 -4.64 -14.77
C GLU A 165 0.71 -5.88 -13.86
N LYS A 166 1.82 -6.61 -13.72
CA LYS A 166 1.95 -7.67 -12.74
C LYS A 166 2.36 -7.06 -11.38
N GLY A 167 1.68 -7.46 -10.32
CA GLY A 167 2.02 -7.03 -8.97
C GLY A 167 3.39 -7.52 -8.52
N MET A 168 4.25 -6.60 -8.05
CA MET A 168 5.64 -6.88 -7.68
C MET A 168 5.92 -6.69 -6.19
N GLY A 169 5.09 -5.97 -5.45
CA GLY A 169 5.21 -5.77 -4.02
C GLY A 169 3.87 -5.50 -3.36
N GLY A 170 3.82 -5.52 -2.03
CA GLY A 170 2.64 -5.18 -1.23
C GLY A 170 1.37 -5.93 -1.62
N ILE A 171 0.25 -5.26 -1.44
CA ILE A 171 -1.09 -5.78 -1.81
C ILE A 171 -1.21 -6.08 -3.30
N GLU A 172 -0.55 -5.28 -4.15
CA GLU A 172 -0.52 -5.52 -5.60
C GLU A 172 0.03 -6.90 -5.94
N HIS A 173 1.05 -7.38 -5.21
CA HIS A 173 1.63 -8.71 -5.37
C HIS A 173 0.79 -9.79 -4.70
N GLU A 174 0.44 -9.60 -3.43
CA GLU A 174 -0.24 -10.63 -2.62
C GLU A 174 -1.62 -10.98 -3.20
N LEU A 175 -2.33 -9.95 -3.70
CA LEU A 175 -3.67 -10.11 -4.25
C LEU A 175 -3.71 -10.05 -5.79
N ASP A 176 -2.56 -10.16 -6.50
CA ASP A 176 -2.49 -10.06 -7.97
C ASP A 176 -3.51 -10.95 -8.68
N LYS A 177 -3.70 -12.16 -8.19
CA LYS A 177 -4.67 -13.14 -8.71
C LYS A 177 -6.09 -12.60 -8.81
N TRP A 178 -6.51 -11.75 -7.87
CA TRP A 178 -7.86 -11.20 -7.81
C TRP A 178 -7.94 -9.82 -8.47
N ILE A 179 -6.92 -8.99 -8.26
CA ILE A 179 -6.89 -7.59 -8.72
C ILE A 179 -6.62 -7.52 -10.24
N ARG A 180 -5.84 -8.44 -10.81
CA ARG A 180 -5.38 -8.37 -12.20
C ARG A 180 -6.49 -8.48 -13.23
N GLY A 181 -7.59 -9.19 -12.92
CA GLY A 181 -8.66 -9.49 -13.88
C GLY A 181 -8.28 -10.60 -14.88
N ARG A 182 -9.15 -10.80 -15.87
CA ARG A 182 -8.94 -11.79 -16.93
C ARG A 182 -8.94 -11.11 -18.28
N PRO A 183 -7.93 -11.38 -19.14
CA PRO A 183 -7.86 -10.77 -20.46
C PRO A 183 -9.03 -11.19 -21.34
N GLY A 184 -9.58 -10.24 -22.05
CA GLY A 184 -10.52 -10.46 -23.14
C GLY A 184 -9.81 -10.84 -24.42
N ARG A 185 -10.58 -11.26 -25.43
CA ARG A 185 -10.06 -11.62 -26.74
C ARG A 185 -10.91 -11.04 -27.84
N VAL A 186 -10.31 -10.36 -28.78
CA VAL A 186 -10.93 -9.96 -30.03
C VAL A 186 -10.42 -10.85 -31.12
N MET A 187 -11.30 -11.62 -31.69
CA MET A 187 -11.02 -12.43 -32.88
C MET A 187 -11.52 -11.67 -34.10
N VAL A 188 -10.63 -11.32 -34.99
CA VAL A 188 -10.95 -10.61 -36.22
C VAL A 188 -10.63 -11.52 -37.40
N MET A 189 -11.59 -11.67 -38.31
CA MET A 189 -11.37 -12.37 -39.57
C MET A 189 -11.02 -11.38 -40.68
N ALA A 190 -9.91 -11.63 -41.40
CA ALA A 190 -9.45 -10.81 -42.48
C ALA A 190 -9.42 -11.61 -43.81
N ASP A 191 -9.78 -10.97 -44.91
CA ASP A 191 -9.63 -11.54 -46.27
C ASP A 191 -8.15 -11.51 -46.71
N GLY A 192 -7.84 -12.08 -47.85
CA GLY A 192 -6.49 -12.09 -48.44
C GLY A 192 -5.93 -10.67 -48.75
N LYS A 193 -6.77 -9.64 -48.73
CA LYS A 193 -6.40 -8.22 -48.82
C LYS A 193 -6.41 -7.53 -47.48
N ARG A 194 -6.45 -8.28 -46.38
CA ARG A 194 -6.47 -7.79 -44.97
C ARG A 194 -7.66 -6.90 -44.60
N ARG A 195 -8.79 -7.00 -45.31
CA ARG A 195 -10.02 -6.34 -44.93
C ARG A 195 -10.73 -7.17 -43.90
N PHE A 196 -11.07 -6.57 -42.76
CA PHE A 196 -11.81 -7.21 -41.69
C PHE A 196 -13.27 -7.35 -42.07
N TYR A 197 -13.84 -8.58 -41.99
CA TYR A 197 -15.21 -8.87 -42.36
C TYR A 197 -16.02 -9.54 -41.24
N ASP A 198 -15.40 -10.04 -40.19
CA ASP A 198 -16.07 -10.57 -39.01
C ASP A 198 -15.26 -10.22 -37.78
N ARG A 199 -15.93 -9.78 -36.73
CA ARG A 199 -15.32 -9.42 -35.42
C ARG A 199 -16.10 -10.12 -34.33
N ARG A 200 -15.45 -10.99 -33.57
CA ARG A 200 -15.98 -11.62 -32.36
C ARG A 200 -15.18 -11.12 -31.19
N GLU A 201 -15.87 -10.57 -30.21
CA GLU A 201 -15.27 -9.99 -29.02
C GLU A 201 -15.73 -10.76 -27.79
N ALA A 202 -14.80 -11.28 -27.02
CA ALA A 202 -15.01 -11.69 -25.65
C ALA A 202 -14.45 -10.58 -24.77
N ALA A 203 -15.33 -9.89 -24.06
CA ALA A 203 -14.93 -8.78 -23.18
C ALA A 203 -13.91 -9.23 -22.14
N ALA A 204 -13.04 -8.32 -21.73
CA ALA A 204 -12.15 -8.55 -20.60
C ALA A 204 -12.97 -8.49 -19.31
N ASP A 205 -12.72 -9.40 -18.38
CA ASP A 205 -13.29 -9.34 -17.04
C ASP A 205 -12.40 -8.44 -16.17
N PRO A 206 -12.90 -7.33 -15.66
CA PRO A 206 -12.10 -6.45 -14.78
C PRO A 206 -11.69 -7.18 -13.50
N GLY A 207 -10.58 -6.75 -12.92
CA GLY A 207 -10.12 -7.25 -11.64
C GLY A 207 -11.05 -6.84 -10.50
N ALA A 208 -11.03 -7.62 -9.43
CA ALA A 208 -11.80 -7.32 -8.23
C ALA A 208 -11.20 -6.11 -7.50
N GLY A 209 -12.06 -5.22 -7.00
CA GLY A 209 -11.65 -4.15 -6.11
C GLY A 209 -11.27 -4.69 -4.72
N VAL A 210 -10.35 -4.04 -4.04
CA VAL A 210 -9.92 -4.41 -2.69
C VAL A 210 -10.13 -3.25 -1.74
N VAL A 211 -10.78 -3.49 -0.61
CA VAL A 211 -10.90 -2.52 0.48
C VAL A 211 -9.93 -2.92 1.59
N LEU A 212 -9.04 -2.02 1.95
CA LEU A 212 -8.09 -2.21 3.05
C LEU A 212 -8.69 -1.82 4.39
N THR A 213 -8.08 -2.28 5.49
CA THR A 213 -8.37 -1.80 6.84
C THR A 213 -7.69 -0.46 7.13
N ILE A 214 -6.72 -0.09 6.32
CA ILE A 214 -5.98 1.17 6.41
C ILE A 214 -6.91 2.36 6.27
N ASP A 215 -6.73 3.37 7.12
CA ASP A 215 -7.34 4.69 6.98
C ASP A 215 -6.29 5.66 6.43
N GLU A 216 -6.53 6.21 5.26
CA GLU A 216 -5.61 7.13 4.57
C GLU A 216 -5.18 8.31 5.46
N THR A 217 -6.10 8.84 6.28
CA THR A 217 -5.81 9.97 7.17
C THR A 217 -4.88 9.53 8.32
N ILE A 218 -5.15 8.36 8.93
CA ILE A 218 -4.30 7.80 9.99
C ILE A 218 -2.92 7.47 9.43
N GLN A 219 -2.86 6.91 8.22
CA GLN A 219 -1.61 6.63 7.52
C GLN A 219 -0.80 7.91 7.27
N TYR A 220 -1.45 8.97 6.79
CA TYR A 220 -0.81 10.26 6.58
C TYR A 220 -0.24 10.84 7.88
N ILE A 221 -0.97 10.76 8.99
CA ILE A 221 -0.48 11.18 10.31
C ILE A 221 0.77 10.38 10.68
N ALA A 222 0.72 9.05 10.53
CA ALA A 222 1.85 8.17 10.86
C ALA A 222 3.10 8.49 10.04
N GLU A 223 2.97 8.60 8.71
CA GLU A 223 4.09 8.89 7.81
C GLU A 223 4.68 10.29 8.03
N LYS A 224 3.83 11.29 8.24
CA LYS A 224 4.26 12.65 8.54
C LYS A 224 5.11 12.72 9.81
N GLU A 225 4.64 12.14 10.91
CA GLU A 225 5.36 12.15 12.18
C GLU A 225 6.63 11.29 12.14
N LEU A 226 6.58 10.17 11.38
CA LEU A 226 7.75 9.35 11.10
C LEU A 226 8.81 10.15 10.34
N ALA A 227 8.45 10.79 9.22
CA ALA A 227 9.36 11.58 8.39
C ALA A 227 10.00 12.73 9.15
N LEU A 228 9.23 13.46 9.96
CA LEU A 228 9.75 14.53 10.81
C LEU A 228 10.82 14.02 11.79
N THR A 229 10.57 12.86 12.41
CA THR A 229 11.51 12.30 13.39
C THR A 229 12.72 11.65 12.70
N MET A 230 12.56 11.06 11.52
CA MET A 230 13.69 10.60 10.71
C MET A 230 14.66 11.74 10.38
N GLN A 231 14.15 12.91 10.00
CA GLN A 231 14.98 14.10 9.74
C GLN A 231 15.71 14.60 11.00
N GLN A 232 15.07 14.56 12.16
CA GLN A 232 15.64 15.02 13.41
C GLN A 232 16.66 14.06 14.01
N SER A 233 16.37 12.76 13.94
CA SER A 233 17.18 11.71 14.54
C SER A 233 18.25 11.15 13.60
N HIS A 234 18.21 11.49 12.33
CA HIS A 234 19.07 10.89 11.30
C HIS A 234 19.12 9.36 11.40
N ALA A 235 18.00 8.74 11.78
CA ALA A 235 17.89 7.29 11.84
C ALA A 235 18.03 6.67 10.44
N HIS A 236 18.58 5.47 10.36
CA HIS A 236 18.77 4.78 9.09
C HIS A 236 17.41 4.38 8.49
N THR A 237 16.55 3.78 9.30
CA THR A 237 15.17 3.44 8.92
C THR A 237 14.21 3.68 10.08
N GLY A 238 12.93 3.78 9.77
CA GLY A 238 11.88 3.93 10.77
C GLY A 238 10.61 3.21 10.37
N THR A 239 9.85 2.77 11.37
CA THR A 239 8.57 2.08 11.16
C THR A 239 7.57 2.54 12.21
N VAL A 240 6.34 2.82 11.78
CA VAL A 240 5.18 3.05 12.64
C VAL A 240 4.07 2.09 12.23
N VAL A 241 3.52 1.38 13.21
CA VAL A 241 2.35 0.51 13.00
C VAL A 241 1.26 0.93 13.97
N ILE A 242 0.04 1.14 13.45
CA ILE A 242 -1.15 1.49 14.23
C ILE A 242 -2.20 0.41 14.02
N GLN A 243 -2.69 -0.17 15.12
CA GLN A 243 -3.65 -1.27 15.09
C GLN A 243 -4.87 -0.96 15.95
N ASP A 244 -6.03 -1.38 15.47
CA ASP A 244 -7.25 -1.48 16.27
C ASP A 244 -7.17 -2.76 17.12
N PRO A 245 -7.01 -2.65 18.45
CA PRO A 245 -6.83 -3.82 19.30
C PRO A 245 -8.08 -4.71 19.39
N SER A 246 -9.26 -4.17 19.09
CA SER A 246 -10.52 -4.91 19.24
C SER A 246 -10.70 -6.03 18.22
N ASN A 247 -10.00 -5.95 17.08
CA ASN A 247 -10.23 -6.86 15.95
C ASN A 247 -8.98 -7.17 15.12
N GLY A 248 -7.81 -6.62 15.48
CA GLY A 248 -6.53 -6.84 14.79
C GLY A 248 -6.35 -6.07 13.48
N ALA A 249 -7.27 -5.16 13.11
CA ALA A 249 -7.15 -4.39 11.88
C ALA A 249 -5.97 -3.40 11.95
N LEU A 250 -5.09 -3.44 10.96
CA LEU A 250 -4.04 -2.44 10.82
C LEU A 250 -4.66 -1.18 10.22
N LEU A 251 -4.58 -0.07 10.96
CA LEU A 251 -5.11 1.23 10.56
C LEU A 251 -4.08 2.06 9.80
N ALA A 252 -2.80 1.84 10.09
CA ALA A 252 -1.66 2.41 9.37
C ALA A 252 -0.43 1.52 9.49
N VAL A 253 0.37 1.49 8.43
CA VAL A 253 1.69 0.85 8.38
C VAL A 253 2.61 1.78 7.59
N ALA A 254 3.44 2.53 8.29
CA ALA A 254 4.38 3.50 7.72
C ALA A 254 5.82 2.99 7.85
N THR A 255 6.57 3.04 6.77
CA THR A 255 7.98 2.67 6.72
C THR A 255 8.80 3.78 6.06
N ALA A 256 9.97 4.09 6.59
CA ALA A 256 10.92 5.04 6.02
C ALA A 256 12.28 4.34 5.77
N PRO A 257 13.00 4.74 4.68
CA PRO A 257 12.66 5.76 3.69
C PRO A 257 11.42 5.40 2.85
N ALA A 258 10.70 6.41 2.35
CA ALA A 258 9.55 6.25 1.47
C ALA A 258 9.99 6.16 0.00
N PHE A 259 9.12 5.62 -0.87
CA PHE A 259 9.32 5.59 -2.32
C PHE A 259 8.01 5.90 -3.07
N ASP A 260 8.10 6.43 -4.29
CA ASP A 260 6.93 6.62 -5.16
C ASP A 260 6.72 5.37 -6.03
N PRO A 261 5.61 4.62 -5.86
CA PRO A 261 5.32 3.43 -6.66
C PRO A 261 5.06 3.74 -8.15
N ASN A 262 4.74 5.00 -8.50
CA ASN A 262 4.65 5.41 -9.91
C ASN A 262 6.02 5.43 -10.60
N ASP A 263 7.09 5.61 -9.84
CA ASP A 263 8.48 5.73 -10.30
C ASP A 263 9.42 4.71 -9.62
N TYR A 264 8.91 3.55 -9.25
CA TYR A 264 9.60 2.52 -8.45
C TYR A 264 11.02 2.19 -8.92
N GLY A 265 11.29 2.31 -10.21
CA GLY A 265 12.61 2.03 -10.78
C GLY A 265 13.74 2.99 -10.36
N LYS A 266 13.41 4.13 -9.73
CA LYS A 266 14.39 5.09 -9.20
C LYS A 266 14.91 4.72 -7.81
N TYR A 267 14.27 3.76 -7.13
CA TYR A 267 14.52 3.38 -5.75
C TYR A 267 15.18 2.00 -5.67
N SER A 268 15.99 1.78 -4.64
CA SER A 268 16.63 0.49 -4.38
C SER A 268 15.62 -0.54 -3.84
N ASP A 269 15.99 -1.83 -3.86
CA ASP A 269 15.17 -2.88 -3.24
C ASP A 269 15.01 -2.66 -1.73
N ASP A 270 16.03 -2.10 -1.08
CA ASP A 270 16.01 -1.78 0.35
C ASP A 270 15.03 -0.64 0.67
N ASP A 271 14.94 0.39 -0.20
CA ASP A 271 13.96 1.48 -0.03
C ASP A 271 12.51 0.98 -0.20
N ARG A 272 12.30 -0.03 -1.03
CA ARG A 272 10.97 -0.61 -1.33
C ARG A 272 10.53 -1.69 -0.34
N MET A 273 11.38 -2.06 0.61
CA MET A 273 11.11 -3.12 1.58
C MET A 273 10.10 -2.67 2.63
N ASP A 274 9.00 -3.40 2.79
CA ASP A 274 8.07 -3.20 3.92
C ASP A 274 8.66 -3.78 5.21
N ARG A 275 9.35 -2.92 5.97
CA ARG A 275 10.03 -3.32 7.19
C ARG A 275 9.10 -3.71 8.33
N ALA A 276 7.83 -3.34 8.27
CA ALA A 276 6.86 -3.72 9.30
C ALA A 276 6.67 -5.24 9.39
N VAL A 277 6.79 -5.94 8.26
CA VAL A 277 6.58 -7.40 8.17
C VAL A 277 7.84 -8.18 7.83
N THR A 278 8.82 -7.55 7.15
CA THR A 278 10.01 -8.27 6.65
C THR A 278 11.21 -8.15 7.57
N ALA A 279 11.39 -6.99 8.26
CA ALA A 279 12.54 -6.75 9.10
C ALA A 279 12.30 -7.25 10.53
N ALA A 280 13.09 -8.24 10.94
CA ALA A 280 13.08 -8.71 12.31
C ALA A 280 14.21 -8.04 13.11
N TYR A 281 13.91 -7.60 14.33
CA TYR A 281 14.84 -6.93 15.24
C TYR A 281 14.71 -7.48 16.66
N GLU A 282 15.72 -7.31 17.49
CA GLU A 282 15.63 -7.60 18.92
C GLU A 282 14.81 -6.50 19.61
N PRO A 283 13.66 -6.83 20.23
CA PRO A 283 12.73 -5.83 20.77
C PRO A 283 13.24 -5.12 22.02
N GLY A 284 14.25 -5.69 22.70
CA GLY A 284 14.74 -5.16 23.95
C GLY A 284 13.64 -5.01 25.00
N SER A 285 13.67 -3.94 25.75
CA SER A 285 12.78 -3.73 26.89
C SER A 285 11.27 -3.65 26.59
N THR A 286 10.83 -3.53 25.34
CA THR A 286 9.41 -3.69 25.02
C THR A 286 8.93 -5.13 25.27
N PHE A 287 9.83 -6.10 25.16
CA PHE A 287 9.56 -7.51 25.40
C PHE A 287 9.27 -7.84 26.88
N LYS A 288 9.70 -6.99 27.81
CA LYS A 288 9.43 -7.18 29.25
C LYS A 288 7.94 -7.28 29.58
N ILE A 289 7.08 -6.71 28.73
CA ILE A 289 5.63 -6.83 28.87
C ILE A 289 5.21 -8.31 28.79
N ILE A 290 5.77 -9.09 27.83
CA ILE A 290 5.49 -10.51 27.68
C ILE A 290 6.03 -11.30 28.87
N THR A 291 7.23 -10.94 29.37
CA THR A 291 7.78 -11.55 30.58
C THR A 291 6.89 -11.35 31.80
N MET A 292 6.40 -10.13 31.99
CA MET A 292 5.47 -9.79 33.08
C MET A 292 4.12 -10.50 32.91
N ALA A 293 3.61 -10.62 31.67
CA ALA A 293 2.37 -11.33 31.38
C ALA A 293 2.39 -12.76 31.94
N GLY A 294 3.40 -13.54 31.57
CA GLY A 294 3.51 -14.93 32.05
C GLY A 294 3.68 -15.01 33.56
N ALA A 295 4.46 -14.13 34.15
CA ALA A 295 4.72 -14.15 35.60
C ALA A 295 3.49 -13.76 36.44
N LEU A 296 2.68 -12.81 35.97
CA LEU A 296 1.44 -12.40 36.61
C LEU A 296 0.34 -13.47 36.45
N GLU A 297 0.21 -14.04 35.27
CA GLU A 297 -0.79 -15.07 34.95
C GLU A 297 -0.56 -16.35 35.78
N ASP A 298 0.68 -16.80 35.91
CA ASP A 298 1.04 -17.94 36.75
C ASP A 298 1.02 -17.62 38.25
N GLY A 299 0.81 -16.36 38.64
CA GLY A 299 0.77 -15.94 40.03
C GLY A 299 2.10 -16.07 40.77
N VAL A 300 3.22 -16.18 40.02
CA VAL A 300 4.57 -16.25 40.65
C VAL A 300 5.05 -14.89 41.14
N THR A 301 4.32 -13.84 40.75
CA THR A 301 4.53 -12.47 41.24
C THR A 301 3.24 -11.66 41.20
N ASN A 302 3.26 -10.47 41.84
CA ASN A 302 2.18 -9.48 41.78
C ASN A 302 2.78 -8.07 41.69
N PRO A 303 2.01 -7.03 41.29
CA PRO A 303 2.54 -5.68 41.07
C PRO A 303 3.24 -5.04 42.26
N ASP A 304 2.83 -5.38 43.48
CA ASP A 304 3.33 -4.76 44.72
C ASP A 304 4.45 -5.57 45.39
N GLU A 305 4.76 -6.75 44.87
CA GLU A 305 5.87 -7.57 45.36
C GLU A 305 7.20 -6.82 45.20
N LEU A 306 8.01 -6.82 46.24
CA LEU A 306 9.32 -6.16 46.26
C LEU A 306 10.42 -7.09 45.72
N VAL A 307 11.19 -6.56 44.78
CA VAL A 307 12.30 -7.25 44.09
C VAL A 307 13.58 -6.45 44.37
N ASP A 308 14.56 -7.10 44.98
CA ASP A 308 15.90 -6.53 45.14
C ASP A 308 16.66 -6.59 43.79
N CYS A 309 16.91 -5.43 43.17
CA CYS A 309 17.62 -5.29 41.89
C CYS A 309 19.16 -5.26 42.04
N GLN A 310 19.69 -5.60 43.20
CA GLN A 310 21.12 -5.86 43.45
C GLN A 310 22.04 -4.70 43.01
N GLU A 311 21.65 -3.45 43.28
CA GLU A 311 22.35 -2.28 42.83
C GLU A 311 22.66 -2.26 41.32
N GLY A 312 21.73 -2.86 40.54
CA GLY A 312 21.74 -2.84 39.07
C GLY A 312 22.67 -3.83 38.39
N SER A 313 23.01 -4.96 39.04
CA SER A 313 23.84 -6.00 38.40
C SER A 313 23.43 -7.40 38.83
N ILE A 314 23.34 -8.33 37.85
CA ILE A 314 23.04 -9.74 38.11
C ILE A 314 23.94 -10.66 37.28
N LEU A 315 24.40 -11.76 37.90
CA LEU A 315 25.15 -12.82 37.23
C LEU A 315 24.22 -14.00 36.93
N VAL A 316 23.95 -14.25 35.65
CA VAL A 316 23.13 -15.37 35.21
C VAL A 316 23.98 -16.37 34.45
N ALA A 317 24.24 -17.54 35.03
CA ALA A 317 25.06 -18.60 34.42
C ALA A 317 26.38 -18.09 33.82
N GLY A 318 27.09 -17.23 34.53
CA GLY A 318 28.38 -16.67 34.11
C GLY A 318 28.30 -15.44 33.20
N ARG A 319 27.10 -15.03 32.75
CA ARG A 319 26.89 -13.78 32.02
C ARG A 319 26.47 -12.66 33.01
N LEU A 320 27.28 -11.60 33.07
CA LEU A 320 26.97 -10.41 33.86
C LEU A 320 26.06 -9.47 33.05
N ILE A 321 24.92 -9.10 33.61
CA ILE A 321 23.95 -8.19 33.00
C ILE A 321 23.78 -6.99 33.92
N HIS A 322 23.69 -5.80 33.34
CA HIS A 322 23.59 -4.54 34.08
C HIS A 322 22.30 -3.79 33.73
N ASP A 323 21.70 -3.16 34.72
CA ASP A 323 20.72 -2.10 34.52
C ASP A 323 21.39 -0.84 33.93
N HIS A 324 20.59 0.04 33.33
CA HIS A 324 21.07 1.31 32.78
C HIS A 324 21.49 2.30 33.89
N LYS A 325 21.06 2.08 35.14
CA LYS A 325 21.49 2.75 36.36
C LYS A 325 21.31 1.83 37.57
N PRO A 326 22.01 2.08 38.68
CA PRO A 326 21.81 1.28 39.88
C PRO A 326 20.37 1.38 40.41
N PHE A 327 19.78 0.24 40.76
CA PHE A 327 18.50 0.15 41.45
C PHE A 327 18.68 -0.78 42.68
N GLY A 328 18.16 -0.34 43.80
CA GLY A 328 18.01 -1.18 45.00
C GLY A 328 16.75 -2.05 44.94
N ILE A 329 15.87 -1.90 45.93
CA ILE A 329 14.60 -2.62 46.00
C ILE A 329 13.52 -1.85 45.23
N LEU A 330 12.85 -2.49 44.30
CA LEU A 330 11.73 -1.97 43.50
C LEU A 330 10.50 -2.85 43.66
N SER A 331 9.29 -2.28 43.56
CA SER A 331 8.09 -3.08 43.33
C SER A 331 8.14 -3.66 41.91
N VAL A 332 7.41 -4.75 41.63
CA VAL A 332 7.30 -5.32 40.27
C VAL A 332 6.71 -4.30 39.31
N ARG A 333 5.78 -3.45 39.74
CA ARG A 333 5.30 -2.28 38.98
C ARG A 333 6.45 -1.34 38.61
N ASP A 334 7.32 -1.00 39.58
CA ASP A 334 8.45 -0.11 39.35
C ASP A 334 9.55 -0.78 38.53
N VAL A 335 9.75 -2.10 38.64
CA VAL A 335 10.65 -2.84 37.75
C VAL A 335 10.26 -2.62 36.28
N LEU A 336 8.96 -2.66 35.96
CA LEU A 336 8.47 -2.38 34.59
C LEU A 336 8.57 -0.87 34.28
N ALA A 337 8.18 0.01 35.19
CA ALA A 337 8.16 1.45 35.01
C ALA A 337 9.55 2.03 34.78
N GLN A 338 10.53 1.63 35.61
CA GLN A 338 11.92 2.04 35.50
C GLN A 338 12.72 1.18 34.50
N SER A 339 12.10 0.13 33.94
CA SER A 339 12.72 -0.79 32.99
C SER A 339 13.96 -1.50 33.53
N SER A 340 13.96 -1.95 34.83
CA SER A 340 15.06 -2.73 35.39
C SER A 340 15.21 -4.08 34.67
N ASP A 341 16.40 -4.34 34.14
CA ASP A 341 16.78 -5.64 33.56
C ASP A 341 16.92 -6.69 34.66
N VAL A 342 17.60 -6.32 35.74
CA VAL A 342 17.86 -7.22 36.90
C VAL A 342 16.56 -7.67 37.54
N GLY A 343 15.62 -6.75 37.79
CA GLY A 343 14.31 -7.08 38.35
C GLY A 343 13.51 -8.01 37.43
N THR A 344 13.49 -7.70 36.12
CA THR A 344 12.78 -8.52 35.12
C THR A 344 13.39 -9.91 35.00
N ILE A 345 14.71 -10.05 34.99
CA ILE A 345 15.40 -11.35 34.95
C ILE A 345 15.05 -12.21 36.19
N LYS A 346 15.04 -11.62 37.38
CA LYS A 346 14.64 -12.34 38.60
C LYS A 346 13.22 -12.86 38.53
N ILE A 347 12.29 -12.07 37.98
CA ILE A 347 10.91 -12.47 37.78
C ILE A 347 10.82 -13.62 36.76
N ALA A 348 11.54 -13.54 35.63
CA ALA A 348 11.59 -14.61 34.64
C ALA A 348 12.19 -15.91 35.22
N LEU A 349 13.21 -15.80 36.06
CA LEU A 349 13.79 -16.98 36.75
C LEU A 349 12.80 -17.62 37.71
N LYS A 350 11.89 -16.86 38.38
CA LYS A 350 10.79 -17.42 39.17
C LYS A 350 9.75 -18.13 38.28
N LEU A 351 9.43 -17.57 37.10
CA LEU A 351 8.52 -18.16 36.15
C LEU A 351 9.03 -19.49 35.58
N GLY A 352 10.35 -19.54 35.34
CA GLY A 352 11.00 -20.72 34.77
C GLY A 352 10.89 -20.79 33.23
N ALA A 353 11.91 -21.43 32.65
CA ALA A 353 12.07 -21.44 31.19
C ALA A 353 10.92 -22.10 30.41
N PRO A 354 10.33 -23.25 30.85
CA PRO A 354 9.23 -23.86 30.09
C PRO A 354 8.01 -22.93 29.99
N ARG A 355 7.54 -22.39 31.10
CA ARG A 355 6.36 -21.54 31.11
C ARG A 355 6.62 -20.21 30.39
N PHE A 356 7.82 -19.67 30.52
CA PHE A 356 8.19 -18.47 29.78
C PHE A 356 8.21 -18.71 28.25
N TYR A 357 8.71 -19.88 27.81
CA TYR A 357 8.65 -20.26 26.40
C TYR A 357 7.22 -20.38 25.89
N ASP A 358 6.32 -21.03 26.65
CA ASP A 358 4.92 -21.16 26.30
C ASP A 358 4.24 -19.78 26.22
N THR A 359 4.47 -18.89 27.18
CA THR A 359 3.97 -17.51 27.15
C THR A 359 4.39 -16.77 25.86
N MET A 360 5.67 -16.85 25.48
CA MET A 360 6.13 -16.23 24.22
C MET A 360 5.38 -16.79 23.00
N ARG A 361 5.15 -18.10 22.98
CA ARG A 361 4.39 -18.78 21.92
C ARG A 361 2.91 -18.40 21.92
N ASP A 362 2.32 -18.16 23.07
CA ASP A 362 0.93 -17.71 23.22
C ASP A 362 0.75 -16.30 22.66
N PHE A 363 1.75 -15.43 22.83
CA PHE A 363 1.79 -14.10 22.21
C PHE A 363 2.25 -14.11 20.73
N GLY A 364 2.38 -15.27 20.09
CA GLY A 364 2.69 -15.40 18.66
C GLY A 364 4.17 -15.22 18.30
N ILE A 365 5.08 -15.15 19.28
CA ILE A 365 6.51 -14.95 19.01
C ILE A 365 7.11 -16.16 18.30
N GLY A 366 7.90 -15.89 17.27
CA GLY A 366 8.53 -16.92 16.42
C GLY A 366 7.54 -17.62 15.48
N GLN A 367 6.37 -17.03 15.21
CA GLN A 367 5.34 -17.55 14.32
C GLN A 367 5.00 -16.49 13.25
N LEU A 368 4.54 -16.94 12.06
CA LEU A 368 3.94 -16.03 11.11
C LEU A 368 2.60 -15.51 11.66
N THR A 369 2.33 -14.23 11.49
CA THR A 369 1.08 -13.62 11.93
C THR A 369 -0.06 -13.88 10.95
N GLY A 370 0.27 -14.14 9.67
CA GLY A 370 -0.68 -14.36 8.59
C GLY A 370 -1.27 -13.05 8.06
N VAL A 371 -0.62 -11.92 8.26
CA VAL A 371 -1.00 -10.65 7.63
C VAL A 371 -0.89 -10.77 6.12
N GLU A 372 -1.84 -10.17 5.39
CA GLU A 372 -1.92 -10.29 3.93
C GLU A 372 -0.90 -9.36 3.22
N LEU A 373 0.38 -9.52 3.58
CA LEU A 373 1.51 -8.82 2.96
C LEU A 373 2.63 -9.81 2.62
N PRO A 374 3.32 -9.64 1.49
CA PRO A 374 4.36 -10.57 1.05
C PRO A 374 5.64 -10.44 1.88
N GLY A 375 6.37 -11.55 1.96
CA GLY A 375 7.69 -11.56 2.59
C GLY A 375 7.69 -11.51 4.11
N GLU A 376 6.58 -11.88 4.75
CA GLU A 376 6.48 -11.91 6.21
C GLU A 376 7.58 -12.76 6.83
N ASN A 377 8.28 -12.19 7.82
CA ASN A 377 9.32 -12.83 8.60
C ASN A 377 8.74 -13.35 9.92
N ARG A 378 8.95 -14.63 10.22
CA ARG A 378 8.49 -15.22 11.50
C ARG A 378 9.27 -14.74 12.73
N GLY A 379 10.35 -13.98 12.55
CA GLY A 379 11.30 -13.68 13.62
C GLY A 379 12.11 -14.90 14.04
N LEU A 380 12.77 -14.81 15.20
CA LEU A 380 13.58 -15.89 15.76
C LEU A 380 13.17 -16.14 17.22
N LEU A 381 12.68 -17.32 17.51
CA LEU A 381 12.58 -17.87 18.85
C LEU A 381 13.16 -19.28 18.81
N ARG A 382 14.32 -19.47 19.46
CA ARG A 382 14.94 -20.80 19.51
C ARG A 382 14.05 -21.77 20.31
N PRO A 383 13.92 -23.05 19.87
CA PRO A 383 13.26 -24.09 20.66
C PRO A 383 13.86 -24.20 22.06
N LEU A 384 13.03 -24.53 23.05
CA LEU A 384 13.42 -24.56 24.46
C LEU A 384 14.63 -25.46 24.73
N GLU A 385 14.74 -26.61 24.06
CA GLU A 385 15.83 -27.54 24.15
C GLU A 385 17.20 -26.97 23.71
N ASN A 386 17.17 -25.87 22.95
CA ASN A 386 18.37 -25.19 22.48
C ASN A 386 18.75 -23.95 23.32
N TRP A 387 18.07 -23.76 24.46
CA TRP A 387 18.40 -22.66 25.38
C TRP A 387 19.64 -23.01 26.18
N THR A 388 20.52 -22.05 26.34
CA THR A 388 21.63 -22.11 27.30
C THR A 388 21.14 -21.70 28.69
N PRO A 389 21.87 -22.04 29.77
CA PRO A 389 21.48 -21.61 31.10
C PRO A 389 21.33 -20.08 31.29
N SER A 390 21.98 -19.28 30.44
CA SER A 390 21.86 -17.80 30.45
C SER A 390 20.73 -17.27 29.56
N SER A 391 20.16 -18.10 28.66
CA SER A 391 19.16 -17.66 27.69
C SER A 391 17.91 -17.08 28.33
N ILE A 392 17.42 -17.63 29.45
CA ILE A 392 16.26 -17.10 30.17
C ILE A 392 16.47 -15.65 30.59
N GLY A 393 17.67 -15.27 31.03
CA GLY A 393 17.99 -13.90 31.40
C GLY A 393 18.02 -12.95 30.20
N SER A 394 18.60 -13.39 29.07
CA SER A 394 18.65 -12.60 27.85
C SER A 394 17.27 -12.42 27.22
N LEU A 395 16.51 -13.50 27.11
CA LEU A 395 15.16 -13.49 26.55
C LEU A 395 14.19 -12.65 27.36
N ALA A 396 14.31 -12.67 28.70
CA ALA A 396 13.48 -11.88 29.61
C ALA A 396 13.53 -10.36 29.29
N ILE A 397 14.65 -9.88 28.77
CA ILE A 397 14.87 -8.47 28.42
C ILE A 397 14.81 -8.22 26.91
N GLY A 398 14.36 -9.20 26.11
CA GLY A 398 14.18 -9.08 24.67
C GLY A 398 15.47 -9.15 23.86
N GLN A 399 16.48 -9.87 24.33
CA GLN A 399 17.68 -10.27 23.60
C GLN A 399 17.63 -11.76 23.26
N GLU A 400 18.41 -12.23 22.29
CA GLU A 400 18.38 -13.61 21.76
C GLU A 400 17.03 -14.02 21.13
N VAL A 401 16.12 -13.06 20.93
CA VAL A 401 14.85 -13.20 20.22
C VAL A 401 14.78 -12.10 19.16
N SER A 402 14.23 -12.39 17.99
CA SER A 402 13.91 -11.34 17.04
C SER A 402 12.46 -11.42 16.61
N VAL A 403 11.87 -10.25 16.39
CA VAL A 403 10.44 -10.07 16.09
C VAL A 403 10.26 -9.01 15.03
N THR A 404 9.17 -9.11 14.27
CA THR A 404 8.76 -8.02 13.38
C THR A 404 7.93 -6.98 14.14
N PRO A 405 7.87 -5.73 13.66
CA PRO A 405 6.97 -4.73 14.21
C PRO A 405 5.52 -5.20 14.30
N VAL A 406 5.02 -5.93 13.30
CA VAL A 406 3.63 -6.47 13.32
C VAL A 406 3.44 -7.52 14.41
N GLN A 407 4.43 -8.35 14.72
CA GLN A 407 4.34 -9.30 15.84
C GLN A 407 4.24 -8.57 17.19
N ILE A 408 5.07 -7.55 17.41
CA ILE A 408 5.06 -6.79 18.67
C ILE A 408 3.77 -6.01 18.85
N ILE A 409 3.29 -5.31 17.80
CA ILE A 409 2.04 -4.56 17.94
C ILE A 409 0.86 -5.47 18.21
N SER A 410 0.80 -6.67 17.60
CA SER A 410 -0.24 -7.66 17.87
C SER A 410 -0.21 -8.17 19.30
N ALA A 411 1.00 -8.41 19.86
CA ALA A 411 1.15 -8.79 21.26
C ALA A 411 0.70 -7.68 22.23
N ILE A 412 1.01 -6.41 21.93
CA ILE A 412 0.53 -5.26 22.71
C ILE A 412 -0.97 -5.09 22.58
N SER A 413 -1.53 -5.30 21.39
CA SER A 413 -2.98 -5.27 21.15
C SER A 413 -3.72 -6.35 21.94
N ALA A 414 -3.12 -7.54 22.11
CA ALA A 414 -3.68 -8.56 22.98
C ALA A 414 -3.78 -8.08 24.44
N ILE A 415 -2.78 -7.35 24.96
CA ILE A 415 -2.88 -6.74 26.29
C ILE A 415 -3.97 -5.66 26.31
N ALA A 416 -4.07 -4.85 25.27
CA ALA A 416 -5.06 -3.78 25.17
C ALA A 416 -6.50 -4.31 25.22
N ASN A 417 -6.80 -5.43 24.57
CA ASN A 417 -8.16 -5.96 24.40
C ASN A 417 -8.60 -6.99 25.44
N GLY A 418 -7.82 -7.20 26.51
CA GLY A 418 -8.17 -8.16 27.56
C GLY A 418 -7.62 -9.57 27.34
N GLY A 419 -6.56 -9.71 26.53
CA GLY A 419 -5.75 -10.93 26.43
C GLY A 419 -5.92 -11.72 25.13
N THR A 420 -6.76 -11.30 24.20
CA THR A 420 -6.99 -12.02 22.93
C THR A 420 -6.01 -11.55 21.84
N LEU A 421 -5.18 -12.46 21.35
CA LEU A 421 -4.32 -12.23 20.19
C LEU A 421 -5.15 -12.42 18.91
N TYR A 422 -5.53 -11.31 18.28
CA TYR A 422 -6.15 -11.33 16.96
C TYR A 422 -5.06 -11.40 15.88
N PRO A 423 -5.21 -12.24 14.85
CA PRO A 423 -4.37 -12.15 13.66
C PRO A 423 -4.46 -10.74 13.07
N PRO A 424 -3.33 -10.05 12.83
CA PRO A 424 -3.35 -8.76 12.17
C PRO A 424 -3.91 -8.89 10.77
N ARG A 425 -4.66 -7.90 10.34
CA ARG A 425 -5.27 -7.88 8.99
C ARG A 425 -5.12 -6.53 8.33
N ILE A 426 -4.96 -6.56 7.02
CA ILE A 426 -4.88 -5.36 6.20
C ILE A 426 -5.96 -5.33 5.11
N VAL A 427 -6.51 -6.48 4.76
CA VAL A 427 -7.61 -6.61 3.80
C VAL A 427 -8.93 -6.70 4.56
N GLN A 428 -9.84 -5.78 4.28
CA GLN A 428 -11.19 -5.78 4.84
C GLN A 428 -12.14 -6.59 3.97
N GLU A 429 -12.13 -6.34 2.65
CA GLU A 429 -13.07 -6.90 1.68
C GLU A 429 -12.45 -7.00 0.28
N ILE A 430 -12.84 -8.01 -0.47
CA ILE A 430 -12.55 -8.09 -1.91
C ILE A 430 -13.90 -7.98 -2.67
N ARG A 431 -14.06 -6.89 -3.45
CA ARG A 431 -15.27 -6.56 -4.20
C ARG A 431 -15.18 -7.08 -5.62
N GLY A 432 -16.00 -8.09 -5.94
CA GLY A 432 -16.07 -8.65 -7.29
C GLY A 432 -17.51 -8.97 -7.67
N GLY A 433 -17.75 -9.35 -8.93
CA GLY A 433 -19.06 -9.76 -9.42
C GLY A 433 -19.60 -11.03 -8.74
N THR A 434 -18.72 -11.86 -8.17
CA THR A 434 -19.05 -13.00 -7.31
C THR A 434 -18.37 -12.77 -5.97
N PRO A 435 -19.00 -13.04 -4.82
CA PRO A 435 -18.34 -12.92 -3.52
C PRO A 435 -17.05 -13.73 -3.49
N ILE A 436 -15.93 -13.05 -3.25
CA ILE A 436 -14.62 -13.68 -3.16
C ILE A 436 -14.33 -13.88 -1.67
N ALA A 437 -14.16 -15.14 -1.28
CA ALA A 437 -13.73 -15.44 0.07
C ALA A 437 -12.33 -14.88 0.30
N LEU A 438 -12.16 -14.16 1.41
CA LEU A 438 -10.85 -13.72 1.86
C LEU A 438 -9.94 -14.94 2.09
N PRO A 439 -8.62 -14.78 1.96
CA PRO A 439 -7.68 -15.81 2.38
C PRO A 439 -8.02 -16.30 3.80
N PRO A 440 -7.89 -17.60 4.09
CA PRO A 440 -8.15 -18.12 5.44
C PRO A 440 -7.20 -17.44 6.42
N ARG A 441 -7.77 -16.89 7.48
CA ARG A 441 -7.05 -16.23 8.57
C ARG A 441 -6.86 -17.21 9.73
N GLY A 442 -5.85 -16.97 10.55
CA GLY A 442 -5.76 -17.63 11.85
C GLY A 442 -6.96 -17.29 12.72
N GLU A 443 -7.35 -18.20 13.62
CA GLU A 443 -8.38 -17.93 14.62
C GLU A 443 -7.79 -17.07 15.75
N PRO A 444 -8.58 -16.16 16.35
CA PRO A 444 -8.18 -15.45 17.56
C PRO A 444 -7.79 -16.43 18.67
N LYS A 445 -6.70 -16.15 19.37
CA LYS A 445 -6.16 -17.01 20.42
C LYS A 445 -6.06 -16.23 21.73
N GLN A 446 -6.44 -16.84 22.85
CA GLN A 446 -6.18 -16.27 24.17
C GLN A 446 -4.67 -16.35 24.45
N ALA A 447 -4.01 -15.20 24.55
CA ALA A 447 -2.58 -15.09 24.85
C ALA A 447 -2.32 -14.93 26.35
N THR A 448 -3.26 -14.31 27.08
CA THR A 448 -3.26 -14.16 28.55
C THR A 448 -4.67 -13.92 29.04
N ASP A 449 -4.93 -14.10 30.32
CA ASP A 449 -6.25 -13.85 30.90
C ASP A 449 -6.56 -12.33 31.02
N SER A 450 -7.86 -12.00 31.14
CA SER A 450 -8.32 -10.60 31.15
C SER A 450 -7.86 -9.82 32.40
N LYS A 451 -7.69 -10.49 33.54
CA LYS A 451 -7.19 -9.88 34.77
C LYS A 451 -5.73 -9.50 34.64
N THR A 452 -4.92 -10.41 34.10
CA THR A 452 -3.49 -10.16 33.82
C THR A 452 -3.34 -9.01 32.81
N ALA A 453 -4.13 -9.02 31.74
CA ALA A 453 -4.12 -7.95 30.75
C ALA A 453 -4.47 -6.58 31.35
N ALA A 454 -5.50 -6.50 32.21
CA ALA A 454 -5.88 -5.28 32.90
C ALA A 454 -4.77 -4.80 33.85
N THR A 455 -4.19 -5.70 34.66
CA THR A 455 -3.09 -5.39 35.55
C THR A 455 -1.87 -4.87 34.79
N LEU A 456 -1.55 -5.46 33.63
CA LEU A 456 -0.46 -4.99 32.78
C LEU A 456 -0.70 -3.60 32.21
N ARG A 457 -1.93 -3.27 31.78
CA ARG A 457 -2.25 -1.91 31.32
C ARG A 457 -1.98 -0.87 32.40
N GLU A 458 -2.41 -1.13 33.65
CA GLU A 458 -2.13 -0.26 34.80
C GLU A 458 -0.62 -0.12 35.05
N MET A 459 0.13 -1.22 35.00
CA MET A 459 1.58 -1.18 35.16
C MET A 459 2.27 -0.42 34.03
N MET A 460 1.80 -0.58 32.79
CA MET A 460 2.29 0.15 31.62
C MET A 460 1.91 1.64 31.64
N GLU A 461 0.81 2.02 32.28
CA GLU A 461 0.45 3.42 32.55
C GLU A 461 1.48 4.05 33.48
N SER A 462 1.95 3.34 34.53
CA SER A 462 3.01 3.83 35.43
C SER A 462 4.33 4.12 34.66
N VAL A 463 4.62 3.41 33.58
CA VAL A 463 5.78 3.71 32.70
C VAL A 463 5.66 5.11 32.10
N VAL A 464 4.46 5.51 31.68
CA VAL A 464 4.19 6.84 31.09
C VAL A 464 4.11 7.92 32.15
N LEU A 465 3.53 7.64 33.32
CA LEU A 465 3.36 8.64 34.38
C LEU A 465 4.66 8.92 35.12
N GLU A 466 5.41 7.89 35.49
CA GLU A 466 6.53 7.98 36.43
C GLU A 466 7.84 7.40 35.89
N GLY A 467 7.75 6.55 34.85
CA GLY A 467 8.86 5.75 34.35
C GLY A 467 9.61 6.36 33.17
N THR A 468 10.10 5.45 32.31
CA THR A 468 10.92 5.78 31.13
C THR A 468 10.12 6.30 29.94
N GLY A 469 8.78 6.32 30.01
CA GLY A 469 7.85 6.74 28.95
C GLY A 469 7.23 8.12 29.14
N LYS A 470 7.74 8.98 30.01
CA LYS A 470 7.10 10.28 30.35
C LYS A 470 6.80 11.20 29.17
N LYS A 471 7.60 11.10 28.10
CA LYS A 471 7.38 11.88 26.87
C LYS A 471 6.26 11.33 25.96
N ALA A 472 5.65 10.23 26.34
CA ALA A 472 4.48 9.64 25.68
C ALA A 472 3.15 10.02 26.37
N LYS A 473 3.18 10.94 27.35
CA LYS A 473 2.00 11.42 28.05
C LYS A 473 1.14 12.27 27.13
N LEU A 474 -0.15 11.94 27.06
CA LEU A 474 -1.12 12.61 26.21
C LEU A 474 -1.86 13.74 26.94
N ASN A 475 -2.35 14.71 26.19
CA ASN A 475 -3.23 15.74 26.69
C ASN A 475 -4.70 15.35 26.44
N GLY A 476 -5.47 15.17 27.51
CA GLY A 476 -6.86 14.77 27.43
C GLY A 476 -7.12 13.26 27.38
N TYR A 477 -6.06 12.44 27.30
CA TYR A 477 -6.18 10.98 27.26
C TYR A 477 -5.18 10.30 28.19
N THR A 478 -5.57 9.15 28.75
CA THR A 478 -4.63 8.25 29.40
C THR A 478 -3.82 7.48 28.36
N ALA A 479 -2.57 7.15 28.71
CA ALA A 479 -1.70 6.33 27.88
C ALA A 479 -0.92 5.31 28.71
N ALA A 480 -0.83 4.11 28.21
CA ALA A 480 0.03 3.05 28.73
C ALA A 480 1.07 2.68 27.65
N GLY A 481 2.29 2.33 28.07
CA GLY A 481 3.29 1.98 27.07
C GLY A 481 4.58 1.44 27.66
N LYS A 482 5.52 1.12 26.77
CA LYS A 482 6.87 0.65 27.14
C LYS A 482 7.89 1.12 26.11
N SER A 483 8.96 1.73 26.60
CA SER A 483 10.13 2.07 25.80
C SER A 483 11.04 0.85 25.60
N GLY A 484 11.64 0.73 24.43
CA GLY A 484 12.66 -0.24 24.09
C GLY A 484 13.92 0.44 23.59
N THR A 485 15.06 -0.09 24.00
CA THR A 485 16.38 0.31 23.49
C THR A 485 17.22 -0.96 23.44
N ALA A 486 17.45 -1.46 22.24
CA ALA A 486 18.20 -2.69 22.02
C ALA A 486 19.45 -2.41 21.20
N GLN A 487 20.61 -2.87 21.67
CA GLN A 487 21.84 -2.81 20.89
C GLN A 487 21.73 -3.72 19.67
N LYS A 488 22.23 -3.25 18.53
CA LYS A 488 22.31 -4.08 17.31
C LYS A 488 23.52 -5.01 17.36
N ILE A 489 23.35 -6.17 16.76
CA ILE A 489 24.49 -7.05 16.52
C ILE A 489 25.25 -6.53 15.30
N ASP A 490 26.53 -6.23 15.46
CA ASP A 490 27.44 -5.88 14.37
C ASP A 490 27.67 -7.13 13.50
N PRO A 491 27.27 -7.12 12.23
CA PRO A 491 27.39 -8.28 11.34
C PRO A 491 28.85 -8.73 11.11
N ASN A 492 29.82 -7.83 11.28
CA ASN A 492 31.23 -8.13 11.07
C ASN A 492 31.86 -8.84 12.26
N THR A 493 31.43 -8.50 13.48
CA THR A 493 32.01 -9.02 14.72
C THR A 493 31.15 -10.07 15.40
N GLY A 494 29.85 -10.15 15.07
CA GLY A 494 28.86 -10.99 15.75
C GLY A 494 28.59 -10.57 17.20
N ARG A 495 29.02 -9.36 17.62
CA ARG A 495 28.86 -8.81 18.97
C ARG A 495 27.91 -7.62 18.96
N TYR A 496 27.34 -7.28 20.11
CA TYR A 496 26.55 -6.08 20.24
C TYR A 496 27.38 -4.81 19.97
N SER A 497 26.86 -3.96 19.10
CA SER A 497 27.49 -2.67 18.76
C SER A 497 27.35 -1.69 19.95
N PRO A 498 28.40 -0.95 20.31
CA PRO A 498 28.29 0.06 21.37
C PRO A 498 27.52 1.31 20.91
N ASN A 499 27.32 1.53 19.61
CA ASN A 499 26.86 2.80 19.06
C ASN A 499 25.59 2.66 18.17
N GLN A 500 25.12 1.45 17.90
CA GLN A 500 23.95 1.22 17.08
C GLN A 500 22.83 0.55 17.88
N TYR A 501 21.65 1.13 17.82
CA TYR A 501 20.50 0.71 18.63
C TYR A 501 19.22 0.69 17.80
N PHE A 502 18.31 -0.20 18.16
CA PHE A 502 16.90 0.00 17.86
C PHE A 502 16.26 0.76 19.01
N ALA A 503 15.70 1.93 18.72
CA ALA A 503 14.93 2.73 19.65
C ALA A 503 13.45 2.55 19.34
N SER A 504 12.65 2.06 20.30
CA SER A 504 11.24 1.78 20.08
C SER A 504 10.37 2.26 21.23
N PHE A 505 9.11 2.52 20.92
CA PHE A 505 8.05 2.76 21.88
C PHE A 505 6.77 2.04 21.43
N ALA A 506 6.20 1.21 22.31
CA ALA A 506 4.93 0.53 22.09
C ALA A 506 3.93 1.04 23.11
N GLY A 507 2.78 1.52 22.67
CA GLY A 507 1.79 2.12 23.55
C GLY A 507 0.35 1.82 23.19
N ILE A 508 -0.53 2.08 24.15
CA ILE A 508 -1.98 1.86 24.13
C ILE A 508 -2.64 3.18 24.54
N ALA A 509 -3.68 3.58 23.88
CA ALA A 509 -4.46 4.76 24.25
C ALA A 509 -5.95 4.64 23.81
N PRO A 510 -6.91 5.08 24.66
CA PRO A 510 -6.81 5.29 26.12
C PRO A 510 -6.52 3.98 26.89
N VAL A 511 -6.21 4.06 28.20
CA VAL A 511 -5.82 2.87 28.99
C VAL A 511 -7.01 1.96 29.28
N ASN A 512 -8.15 2.55 29.70
CA ASN A 512 -9.32 1.77 30.15
C ASN A 512 -10.14 1.22 28.98
N GLU A 513 -10.35 2.03 27.95
CA GLU A 513 -11.07 1.67 26.72
C GLU A 513 -10.14 1.87 25.50
N PRO A 514 -9.21 0.94 25.27
CA PRO A 514 -8.21 1.10 24.23
C PRO A 514 -8.82 1.20 22.82
N ALA A 515 -8.65 2.37 22.20
CA ALA A 515 -9.08 2.61 20.83
C ALA A 515 -8.00 2.26 19.82
N VAL A 516 -6.73 2.49 20.18
CA VAL A 516 -5.58 2.22 19.31
C VAL A 516 -4.38 1.69 20.09
N THR A 517 -3.60 0.86 19.42
CA THR A 517 -2.22 0.53 19.80
C THR A 517 -1.27 1.07 18.74
N ILE A 518 -0.14 1.61 19.16
CA ILE A 518 0.84 2.26 18.28
C ILE A 518 2.22 1.75 18.65
N LEU A 519 2.94 1.26 17.66
CA LEU A 519 4.36 0.91 17.77
C LEU A 519 5.17 1.83 16.88
N VAL A 520 6.24 2.40 17.44
CA VAL A 520 7.24 3.20 16.74
C VAL A 520 8.60 2.54 16.91
N VAL A 521 9.33 2.34 15.83
CA VAL A 521 10.68 1.76 15.83
C VAL A 521 11.59 2.58 14.95
N PHE A 522 12.76 2.98 15.47
CA PHE A 522 13.84 3.64 14.73
C PHE A 522 15.09 2.79 14.75
N ASP A 523 15.70 2.60 13.60
CA ASP A 523 16.99 1.93 13.46
C ASP A 523 18.14 2.94 13.51
N SER A 524 19.05 2.76 14.44
CA SER A 524 20.30 3.53 14.57
C SER A 524 20.10 5.05 14.58
N PRO A 525 19.18 5.61 15.41
CA PRO A 525 19.05 7.05 15.55
C PRO A 525 20.34 7.65 16.11
N VAL A 526 20.72 8.83 15.62
CA VAL A 526 21.92 9.55 16.03
C VAL A 526 21.60 10.51 17.19
N GLY A 527 22.44 10.55 18.18
CA GLY A 527 22.28 11.39 19.37
C GLY A 527 21.41 10.74 20.43
N GLN A 528 20.11 11.05 20.48
CA GLN A 528 19.18 10.41 21.42
C GLN A 528 18.76 9.04 20.88
N HIS A 529 19.23 7.97 21.54
CA HIS A 529 18.96 6.58 21.16
C HIS A 529 18.04 5.84 22.12
N PHE A 530 17.57 6.48 23.20
CA PHE A 530 16.60 5.88 24.11
C PHE A 530 15.18 5.92 23.50
N GLY A 531 14.49 4.78 23.47
CA GLY A 531 13.16 4.66 22.88
C GLY A 531 12.11 5.59 23.51
N GLY A 532 12.20 5.86 24.80
CA GLY A 532 11.34 6.82 25.49
C GLY A 532 11.56 8.28 25.04
N ASP A 533 12.79 8.61 24.66
CA ASP A 533 13.16 9.97 24.22
C ASP A 533 12.91 10.18 22.72
N THR A 534 13.06 9.14 21.89
CA THR A 534 12.90 9.22 20.45
C THR A 534 11.49 8.79 20.02
N GLY A 535 11.03 7.62 20.48
CA GLY A 535 9.72 7.06 20.10
C GLY A 535 8.55 7.61 20.89
N GLY A 536 8.76 7.95 22.18
CA GLY A 536 7.69 8.48 23.05
C GLY A 536 7.01 9.74 22.50
N PRO A 537 7.75 10.79 22.10
CA PRO A 537 7.14 11.98 21.49
C PRO A 537 6.42 11.72 20.17
N VAL A 538 6.86 10.72 19.39
CA VAL A 538 6.18 10.31 18.15
C VAL A 538 4.86 9.63 18.47
N PHE A 539 4.87 8.72 19.44
CA PHE A 539 3.65 8.10 19.95
C PHE A 539 2.64 9.15 20.42
N GLU A 540 3.09 10.13 21.24
CA GLU A 540 2.25 11.22 21.74
C GLU A 540 1.57 11.97 20.59
N ARG A 541 2.34 12.49 19.62
CA ARG A 541 1.80 13.30 18.52
C ARG A 541 0.88 12.50 17.61
N ILE A 542 1.18 11.22 17.37
CA ILE A 542 0.31 10.34 16.57
C ILE A 542 -0.97 10.04 17.35
N ALA A 543 -0.85 9.61 18.61
CA ALA A 543 -2.01 9.20 19.40
C ALA A 543 -3.01 10.34 19.58
N GLU A 544 -2.58 11.56 19.91
CA GLU A 544 -3.46 12.72 20.06
C GLU A 544 -4.22 13.05 18.76
N GLN A 545 -3.52 13.04 17.61
CA GLN A 545 -4.15 13.30 16.31
C GLN A 545 -5.12 12.18 15.90
N VAL A 546 -4.74 10.92 16.12
CA VAL A 546 -5.56 9.75 15.75
C VAL A 546 -6.79 9.63 16.63
N LEU A 547 -6.66 9.78 17.95
CA LEU A 547 -7.81 9.73 18.87
C LEU A 547 -8.83 10.84 18.60
N ALA A 548 -8.34 12.06 18.34
CA ALA A 548 -9.20 13.16 17.92
C ALA A 548 -9.90 12.89 16.58
N TYR A 549 -9.20 12.31 15.60
CA TYR A 549 -9.79 11.94 14.31
C TYR A 549 -10.82 10.81 14.41
N LEU A 550 -10.62 9.87 15.33
CA LEU A 550 -11.55 8.77 15.61
C LEU A 550 -12.73 9.20 16.50
N ASP A 551 -12.78 10.47 16.90
CA ASP A 551 -13.80 11.05 17.80
C ASP A 551 -13.88 10.32 19.15
N VAL A 552 -12.71 9.88 19.65
CA VAL A 552 -12.61 9.24 20.96
C VAL A 552 -12.78 10.28 22.06
N ALA A 553 -13.69 10.04 23.00
CA ALA A 553 -13.94 10.95 24.12
C ALA A 553 -12.69 11.07 25.03
N HIS A 554 -12.41 12.28 25.52
CA HIS A 554 -11.36 12.48 26.51
C HIS A 554 -11.69 11.75 27.82
N ASP A 555 -10.76 10.98 28.33
CA ASP A 555 -10.89 10.23 29.61
C ASP A 555 -10.19 10.92 30.79
N VAL A 556 -9.39 11.96 30.53
CA VAL A 556 -8.81 12.86 31.53
C VAL A 556 -8.97 14.32 31.12
N PRO A 557 -8.98 15.27 32.07
CA PRO A 557 -9.09 16.69 31.76
C PRO A 557 -7.97 17.18 30.86
N THR A 558 -8.32 17.95 29.83
CA THR A 558 -7.36 18.62 28.96
C THR A 558 -6.64 19.74 29.73
N GLN A 559 -5.33 19.74 29.69
CA GLN A 559 -4.56 20.88 30.19
C GLN A 559 -4.53 21.98 29.11
N PRO A 560 -4.83 23.24 29.44
CA PRO A 560 -4.67 24.32 28.50
C PRO A 560 -3.19 24.35 28.05
N ASN A 561 -2.98 24.40 26.75
CA ASN A 561 -1.64 24.39 26.14
C ASN A 561 -0.92 25.69 26.55
N THR A 562 -0.26 25.70 27.71
CA THR A 562 0.62 26.77 28.19
C THR A 562 1.99 26.67 27.52
N GLN A 563 2.05 26.41 26.23
CA GLN A 563 3.20 26.81 25.43
C GLN A 563 3.12 28.34 25.30
N THR A 564 3.52 29.02 26.33
CA THR A 564 4.00 30.40 26.22
C THR A 564 5.00 30.41 25.08
N THR A 565 4.56 30.96 23.96
CA THR A 565 5.46 31.48 22.93
C THR A 565 6.51 32.31 23.65
N LYS A 566 7.67 31.73 23.91
CA LYS A 566 8.88 32.51 24.08
C LYS A 566 9.01 33.24 22.75
N ASN A 567 8.53 34.46 22.70
CA ASN A 567 8.75 35.38 21.62
C ASN A 567 10.24 35.44 21.33
N ASN A 568 10.68 34.64 20.39
CA ASN A 568 11.97 34.83 19.75
C ASN A 568 11.77 35.99 18.77
N PRO A 569 12.45 37.12 18.89
CA PRO A 569 12.17 38.34 18.10
C PRO A 569 12.52 38.19 16.61
N GLY A 570 12.48 37.01 16.05
CA GLY A 570 12.82 36.73 14.67
C GLY A 570 11.94 35.72 13.92
N GLN A 571 10.89 35.16 14.55
CA GLN A 571 9.98 34.26 13.84
C GLN A 571 8.66 34.98 13.49
N PRO A 572 8.18 34.87 12.22
CA PRO A 572 6.90 35.43 11.82
C PRO A 572 5.75 34.73 12.58
N ASN A 573 4.82 35.51 13.10
CA ASN A 573 3.60 35.05 13.75
C ASN A 573 2.79 34.16 12.78
N PRO A 574 2.39 32.92 13.17
CA PRO A 574 1.63 32.02 12.28
C PRO A 574 0.30 32.62 11.78
N ASN A 575 -0.30 33.56 12.51
CA ASN A 575 -1.46 34.31 12.06
C ASN A 575 -1.12 35.29 10.92
N ASN A 576 0.10 35.83 10.86
CA ASN A 576 0.57 36.65 9.74
C ASN A 576 0.98 35.79 8.53
N ALA A 577 1.44 34.55 8.74
CA ALA A 577 1.73 33.63 7.66
C ALA A 577 0.44 33.16 6.92
N ARG A 578 -0.65 32.97 7.66
CA ARG A 578 -1.96 32.64 7.06
C ARG A 578 -2.54 33.80 6.27
N ALA A 579 -2.48 35.03 6.80
CA ALA A 579 -2.89 36.22 6.08
C ALA A 579 -2.00 36.50 4.85
N ALA A 580 -0.70 36.25 4.94
CA ALA A 580 0.22 36.40 3.80
C ALA A 580 0.00 35.31 2.72
N ALA A 581 -0.38 34.08 3.12
CA ALA A 581 -0.72 33.01 2.18
C ALA A 581 -2.05 33.27 1.46
N GLU A 582 -3.05 33.80 2.17
CA GLU A 582 -4.32 34.22 1.58
C GLU A 582 -4.13 35.39 0.59
N THR A 583 -3.25 36.34 0.91
CA THR A 583 -2.91 37.49 0.03
C THR A 583 -2.12 37.02 -1.21
N ALA A 584 -1.17 36.09 -1.03
CA ALA A 584 -0.39 35.52 -2.14
C ALA A 584 -1.24 34.65 -3.08
N ASN A 585 -2.25 33.94 -2.56
CA ASN A 585 -3.20 33.20 -3.39
C ASN A 585 -4.07 34.16 -4.23
N THR A 586 -4.53 35.25 -3.65
CA THR A 586 -5.34 36.27 -4.35
C THR A 586 -4.50 36.97 -5.45
N GLU A 587 -3.21 37.25 -5.18
CA GLU A 587 -2.30 37.82 -6.19
C GLU A 587 -1.94 36.83 -7.30
N ASN A 588 -1.79 35.55 -6.99
CA ASN A 588 -1.54 34.50 -7.98
C ASN A 588 -2.78 34.23 -8.86
N GLU A 589 -3.97 34.25 -8.29
CA GLU A 589 -5.22 34.18 -9.05
C GLU A 589 -5.39 35.39 -9.98
N ALA A 590 -5.11 36.61 -9.49
CA ALA A 590 -5.15 37.81 -10.33
C ALA A 590 -4.11 37.77 -11.46
N ARG A 591 -2.90 37.24 -11.22
CA ARG A 591 -1.85 37.03 -12.24
C ARG A 591 -2.24 35.96 -13.25
N PHE A 592 -2.87 34.87 -12.81
CA PHE A 592 -3.38 33.83 -13.69
C PHE A 592 -4.50 34.35 -14.59
N GLN A 593 -5.47 35.11 -14.06
CA GLN A 593 -6.55 35.77 -14.81
C GLN A 593 -5.99 36.75 -15.81
N ALA A 594 -4.97 37.54 -15.45
CA ALA A 594 -4.31 38.48 -16.35
C ALA A 594 -3.52 37.76 -17.48
N ALA A 595 -2.90 36.62 -17.19
CA ALA A 595 -2.19 35.83 -18.18
C ALA A 595 -3.13 35.13 -19.17
N VAL A 596 -4.30 34.68 -18.70
CA VAL A 596 -5.38 34.14 -19.56
C VAL A 596 -5.95 35.18 -20.47
N ALA A 597 -6.17 36.41 -19.96
CA ALA A 597 -6.67 37.54 -20.74
C ALA A 597 -5.68 38.04 -21.82
N GLN A 598 -4.37 37.90 -21.61
CA GLN A 598 -3.35 38.26 -22.59
C GLN A 598 -3.16 37.21 -23.70
N LYS A 599 -3.57 35.96 -23.51
CA LYS A 599 -3.44 34.89 -24.51
C LYS A 599 -4.60 34.80 -25.52
N ASN A 600 -5.72 35.51 -25.30
CA ASN A 600 -6.86 35.47 -26.22
C ASN A 600 -7.51 36.86 -26.35
N PRO A 601 -6.94 37.77 -27.18
CA PRO A 601 -7.57 39.09 -27.40
C PRO A 601 -8.85 39.06 -28.29
N ASP A 602 -9.16 37.92 -28.94
CA ASP A 602 -10.26 37.81 -29.92
C ASP A 602 -11.44 36.94 -29.48
N ALA A 603 -11.54 36.53 -28.23
CA ALA A 603 -12.66 35.73 -27.70
C ALA A 603 -13.77 36.60 -27.08
N GLN A 604 -14.10 37.73 -27.70
CA GLN A 604 -15.35 38.47 -27.44
C GLN A 604 -16.26 38.30 -28.65
N SER A 605 -16.94 37.17 -28.78
CA SER A 605 -18.24 37.06 -29.48
C SER A 605 -18.70 35.60 -29.49
N SER A 606 -19.93 35.40 -28.98
CA SER A 606 -20.80 34.24 -29.19
C SER A 606 -20.52 32.98 -28.40
N ALA A 607 -20.83 33.01 -27.11
CA ALA A 607 -21.37 31.81 -26.43
C ALA A 607 -22.91 31.93 -26.40
N PRO A 608 -23.69 30.93 -26.74
CA PRO A 608 -25.15 30.98 -26.62
C PRO A 608 -25.52 30.88 -25.15
N THR A 609 -26.11 31.99 -24.63
CA THR A 609 -26.72 32.02 -23.30
C THR A 609 -28.04 31.25 -23.38
N VAL A 610 -28.12 30.09 -22.78
CA VAL A 610 -29.40 29.40 -22.58
C VAL A 610 -30.03 30.02 -21.33
N ALA A 611 -31.01 30.86 -21.52
CA ALA A 611 -31.85 31.40 -20.44
C ALA A 611 -32.90 30.34 -20.07
N PHE A 612 -32.81 29.78 -18.88
CA PHE A 612 -33.90 29.00 -18.29
C PHE A 612 -34.91 29.99 -17.68
N GLY A 613 -36.20 29.74 -17.93
CA GLY A 613 -37.29 30.55 -17.36
C GLY A 613 -37.36 30.41 -15.82
N GLU A 614 -38.01 31.37 -15.16
CA GLU A 614 -38.14 31.42 -13.69
C GLU A 614 -38.84 30.20 -13.07
N GLU A 615 -39.49 29.33 -13.85
CA GLU A 615 -40.22 28.14 -13.40
C GLU A 615 -39.32 26.90 -13.18
N ASP A 616 -38.07 26.90 -13.68
CA ASP A 616 -37.17 25.76 -13.61
C ASP A 616 -36.08 25.88 -12.53
N ALA A 617 -36.19 26.83 -11.60
CA ALA A 617 -35.24 27.04 -10.53
C ALA A 617 -35.45 26.03 -9.38
N VAL A 618 -34.55 25.09 -9.20
CA VAL A 618 -34.54 24.17 -8.05
C VAL A 618 -33.92 24.88 -6.85
N THR A 619 -34.68 24.95 -5.75
CA THR A 619 -34.25 25.56 -4.49
C THR A 619 -33.62 24.47 -3.62
N VAL A 620 -32.32 24.58 -3.36
CA VAL A 620 -31.61 23.72 -2.40
C VAL A 620 -31.51 24.52 -1.08
N PRO A 621 -32.10 24.05 0.04
CA PRO A 621 -31.96 24.75 1.30
C PRO A 621 -30.54 24.54 1.85
N ASP A 622 -29.84 25.62 2.13
CA ASP A 622 -28.62 25.58 2.91
C ASP A 622 -28.94 25.58 4.42
N MET A 623 -27.94 25.24 5.26
CA MET A 623 -28.09 25.19 6.72
C MET A 623 -28.39 26.57 7.35
N SER A 624 -28.32 27.68 6.61
CA SER A 624 -28.60 29.05 7.05
C SER A 624 -29.95 29.57 6.57
N GLY A 625 -30.69 28.78 5.76
CA GLY A 625 -31.99 29.19 5.22
C GLY A 625 -31.94 30.17 4.03
N GLN A 626 -30.78 30.35 3.38
CA GLN A 626 -30.61 31.14 2.17
C GLN A 626 -30.72 30.27 0.92
N THR A 627 -31.41 30.80 -0.11
CA THR A 627 -31.56 30.16 -1.40
C THR A 627 -30.37 30.51 -2.30
N VAL A 628 -29.61 29.51 -2.75
CA VAL A 628 -28.48 29.72 -3.67
C VAL A 628 -28.95 29.48 -5.11
N ARG A 629 -28.85 30.51 -5.96
CA ARG A 629 -29.05 30.41 -7.41
C ARG A 629 -27.70 30.08 -8.04
N GLY A 630 -27.54 28.88 -8.63
CA GLY A 630 -26.30 28.46 -9.27
C GLY A 630 -26.30 28.62 -10.79
N VAL A 631 -25.23 29.18 -11.34
CA VAL A 631 -24.90 29.13 -12.77
C VAL A 631 -23.89 27.99 -12.96
N ILE A 632 -24.17 27.06 -13.89
CA ILE A 632 -23.32 25.90 -14.12
C ILE A 632 -22.19 26.29 -15.09
N GLU A 633 -21.02 26.64 -14.55
CA GLU A 633 -19.74 26.60 -15.27
C GLU A 633 -18.73 25.80 -14.46
N GLY A 634 -17.85 25.05 -15.15
CA GLY A 634 -17.02 23.94 -14.67
C GLY A 634 -16.31 24.01 -13.30
N VAL A 635 -16.18 25.19 -12.68
CA VAL A 635 -15.54 25.35 -11.34
C VAL A 635 -16.56 25.18 -10.19
N VAL A 636 -17.86 25.32 -10.47
CA VAL A 636 -18.92 25.26 -9.44
C VAL A 636 -19.36 23.82 -9.14
N ILE A 637 -19.00 22.86 -10.01
CA ILE A 637 -19.41 21.45 -9.87
C ILE A 637 -18.83 20.81 -8.61
N ASP A 638 -17.60 21.14 -8.21
CA ASP A 638 -16.97 20.54 -7.03
C ASP A 638 -17.55 21.08 -5.71
N GLN A 639 -17.96 22.33 -5.67
CA GLN A 639 -18.63 22.91 -4.49
C GLN A 639 -20.07 22.40 -4.34
N ALA A 640 -20.78 22.21 -5.46
CA ALA A 640 -22.11 21.61 -5.44
C ALA A 640 -22.08 20.11 -5.03
N LYS A 641 -21.09 19.35 -5.47
CA LYS A 641 -20.87 17.96 -5.03
C LYS A 641 -20.55 17.86 -3.54
N ALA A 642 -19.78 18.77 -2.99
CA ALA A 642 -19.47 18.83 -1.56
C ALA A 642 -20.71 19.17 -0.71
N ALA A 643 -21.57 20.07 -1.18
CA ALA A 643 -22.82 20.44 -0.49
C ALA A 643 -23.86 19.31 -0.53
N VAL A 644 -23.96 18.58 -1.64
CA VAL A 644 -24.86 17.40 -1.79
C VAL A 644 -24.38 16.22 -0.94
N ALA A 645 -23.08 16.03 -0.80
CA ALA A 645 -22.50 14.97 0.05
C ALA A 645 -22.67 15.22 1.56
N SER A 646 -22.87 16.47 1.98
CA SER A 646 -23.06 16.84 3.39
C SER A 646 -24.53 16.90 3.85
N ALA A 647 -25.48 16.85 2.92
CA ALA A 647 -26.91 16.79 3.24
C ALA A 647 -27.41 15.35 3.12
N SER A 648 -28.06 14.80 4.15
CA SER A 648 -28.73 13.50 4.10
C SER A 648 -29.96 13.59 3.18
N LEU A 649 -29.77 13.32 1.88
CA LEU A 649 -30.81 13.37 0.86
C LEU A 649 -31.59 12.05 0.78
N THR A 650 -32.89 12.12 0.50
CA THR A 650 -33.76 10.95 0.33
C THR A 650 -33.62 10.36 -1.09
N GLU A 651 -34.10 9.12 -1.29
CA GLU A 651 -33.96 8.39 -2.58
C GLU A 651 -34.47 9.15 -3.82
N SER A 652 -35.38 10.11 -3.67
CA SER A 652 -35.88 10.95 -4.79
C SER A 652 -34.84 11.94 -5.33
N ASP A 653 -33.85 12.30 -4.50
CA ASP A 653 -32.86 13.33 -4.83
C ASP A 653 -31.62 12.72 -5.52
N ALA A 654 -31.44 11.39 -5.42
CA ALA A 654 -30.36 10.66 -6.11
C ALA A 654 -30.50 10.69 -7.64
N SER A 655 -31.73 10.79 -8.15
CA SER A 655 -31.99 10.91 -9.58
C SER A 655 -31.55 12.25 -10.17
N PHE A 656 -31.49 13.30 -9.34
CA PHE A 656 -31.06 14.63 -9.77
C PHE A 656 -29.53 14.77 -9.83
N ALA A 657 -28.82 14.08 -8.93
CA ALA A 657 -27.36 14.03 -8.96
C ALA A 657 -26.82 13.27 -10.19
N ALA A 658 -27.58 12.29 -10.71
CA ALA A 658 -27.23 11.55 -11.91
C ALA A 658 -27.45 12.35 -13.22
N LEU A 659 -28.23 13.43 -13.18
CA LEU A 659 -28.48 14.31 -14.34
C LEU A 659 -27.42 15.43 -14.48
N LEU A 660 -26.62 15.64 -13.42
CA LEU A 660 -25.54 16.64 -13.39
C LEU A 660 -24.15 16.04 -13.69
N CYS A 661 -24.07 14.71 -13.88
CA CYS A 661 -22.93 13.98 -14.45
C CYS A 661 -23.23 13.61 -15.90
#